data_5afa70ace305edf6be69f3e82f6b57df
#
_entry.id   5afa70ace305edf6be69f3e82f6b57df
#
_cell.length_a   1.000
_cell.length_b   1.000
_cell.length_c   1.000
_cell.angle_alpha   90.00
_cell.angle_beta   90.00
_cell.angle_gamma   90.00
#
_symmetry.space_group_name_H-M   'P 1'
#
loop_
_entity.id
_entity.type
_entity.pdbx_description
1 polymer ?
#
loop_
_entity_poly.entity_id
_entity_poly.type
_entity_poly.pdbx_seq_one_letter_code
_entity_poly.pdbx_strand_id
1 'polypeptide(L)'
;MQNKGLVICVAVLLTLASIFYLSFSVATSYYDGQAAKIKDPIARQDYKDSVKYLGIYPYQKCLETQIGLGLDLKGGMNVILEISVPDVVDVLADHKTDAAYQKAMKEAKAQEATSQSDFITLFVDNFHKIAPGRKLAEIFATQQLKGKVSTQSSDKEVEKALREEVAASIDNSYNVVRNRIDQFGVVQPNIQKLEGQEGRLMVEMPGIREPERMRKLLQGSANLEFWETYNNQEIAPYLTQLDQRLANGETKAETKDSVTNATNKKQVTEKKTTTKLSLKDDNIGENVGSNAQMAAARKEHPLLSILQLTPGDALSVVGYASVRDTAAVNKIIYSKLAQQVLPSDLRLRWSAKPADGLKQKNIFELHALKVTTSDGRAPLEGDVITDAKDQFDQYGRPEVSMTMNSDGARQWAAITKANLGKAVAIVLDGLVYTAPRINSEITGGSSSISGSFTIEDTKDLANTLKSGRMPAPARIVQEEVVGPTLGAQSIQQGLWSFAIAFVLLMIYMVIMYDVIPGMLANCALLANLFFTLGILASFQSALTMPGIAGIVLTLGTAVDANVLIYERIKEEMRAGKGIKDALQAGYSNAFSAIFDSNFTSLITGIILLVTGTGPIRGFATTWIIGIICSFFTAVYLTRIVFENRLGKDKWLNQKFYTSISKNLMRNMHIKFMSFYKTTFTISAIVAVVFLVSIFFVRGLSKSIDFTGGRNYVITLNKKVHVEDVRKVLNNAFVNTTGENAGKPATTTVIALGTEGNTIRVSTNYNIESNDPAEDDHAETVLYNALKKGGFVSQANVEKFKDPDIREGGSIISSSKVGPSVAKDITHGAIRSVALALIFIFIYILVRFRNLGFSVGSVVALALDTLIVIGFYSVCYGWIGFSLEIDQTFIGAILTVIGYSINDKVVVFDRIRENMKLHPKQDYQTLFNDSINQTLTRTINTSFSTLIVLLSIFILGGDSIRSFAFAMILGVFFGTLSSIFIASPVAYLVLGKKTENRLKNKSEKE
;
A
#
# COMPACT_ATOMS: atom_id res chain seq x y z
N MET A 1 27.99 -37.83 -0.09
CA MET A 1 27.31 -36.96 0.94
C MET A 1 27.43 -37.60 2.31
N GLN A 2 28.00 -36.90 3.30
CA GLN A 2 28.13 -37.42 4.68
C GLN A 2 26.78 -37.48 5.47
N ASN A 3 25.75 -36.74 5.04
CA ASN A 3 24.47 -36.64 5.76
C ASN A 3 23.23 -36.92 4.89
N LYS A 4 23.24 -38.01 4.10
CA LYS A 4 22.07 -38.40 3.27
C LYS A 4 20.78 -38.55 4.07
N GLY A 5 20.87 -39.15 5.28
CA GLY A 5 19.72 -39.35 6.16
C GLY A 5 19.03 -38.05 6.60
N LEU A 6 19.82 -37.01 6.93
CA LEU A 6 19.30 -35.71 7.35
C LEU A 6 18.51 -35.04 6.21
N VAL A 7 19.08 -35.04 4.98
CA VAL A 7 18.43 -34.43 3.81
C VAL A 7 17.10 -35.15 3.49
N ILE A 8 17.07 -36.47 3.54
CA ILE A 8 15.84 -37.24 3.35
C ILE A 8 14.81 -36.92 4.44
N CYS A 9 15.25 -36.83 5.69
CA CYS A 9 14.37 -36.48 6.82
C CYS A 9 13.74 -35.08 6.61
N VAL A 10 14.55 -34.08 6.26
CA VAL A 10 14.07 -32.72 5.96
C VAL A 10 13.11 -32.73 4.78
N ALA A 11 13.42 -33.46 3.69
CA ALA A 11 12.55 -33.54 2.53
C ALA A 11 11.19 -34.19 2.86
N VAL A 12 11.19 -35.25 3.69
CA VAL A 12 9.96 -35.92 4.13
C VAL A 12 9.14 -34.99 5.03
N LEU A 13 9.78 -34.32 6.00
CA LEU A 13 9.09 -33.36 6.88
C LEU A 13 8.48 -32.19 6.10
N LEU A 14 9.23 -31.61 5.14
CA LEU A 14 8.70 -30.55 4.27
C LEU A 14 7.54 -31.05 3.41
N THR A 15 7.64 -32.28 2.89
CA THR A 15 6.56 -32.87 2.07
C THR A 15 5.30 -33.07 2.94
N LEU A 16 5.42 -33.64 4.13
CA LEU A 16 4.30 -33.85 5.03
C LEU A 16 3.68 -32.53 5.47
N ALA A 17 4.50 -31.53 5.85
CA ALA A 17 4.02 -30.22 6.20
C ALA A 17 3.30 -29.53 5.03
N SER A 18 3.88 -29.59 3.82
CA SER A 18 3.25 -29.01 2.61
C SER A 18 1.92 -29.69 2.29
N ILE A 19 1.84 -31.04 2.36
CA ILE A 19 0.58 -31.77 2.16
C ILE A 19 -0.46 -31.32 3.19
N PHE A 20 -0.06 -31.24 4.47
CA PHE A 20 -0.96 -30.87 5.55
C PHE A 20 -1.54 -29.48 5.33
N TYR A 21 -0.69 -28.44 5.15
CA TYR A 21 -1.16 -27.07 5.00
C TYR A 21 -1.92 -26.82 3.68
N LEU A 22 -1.48 -27.40 2.57
CA LEU A 22 -2.19 -27.28 1.30
C LEU A 22 -3.54 -28.00 1.30
N SER A 23 -3.70 -29.05 2.11
CA SER A 23 -4.97 -29.79 2.21
C SER A 23 -6.12 -28.92 2.75
N PHE A 24 -5.85 -27.89 3.56
CA PHE A 24 -6.87 -26.95 4.01
C PHE A 24 -7.48 -26.16 2.84
N SER A 25 -6.66 -25.71 1.89
CA SER A 25 -7.15 -25.00 0.70
C SER A 25 -8.04 -25.89 -0.17
N VAL A 26 -7.68 -27.16 -0.31
CA VAL A 26 -8.50 -28.15 -1.04
C VAL A 26 -9.82 -28.42 -0.31
N ALA A 27 -9.77 -28.60 1.02
CA ALA A 27 -10.95 -28.81 1.85
C ALA A 27 -11.91 -27.62 1.80
N THR A 28 -11.39 -26.39 1.92
CA THR A 28 -12.22 -25.18 1.81
C THR A 28 -12.91 -25.09 0.46
N SER A 29 -12.16 -25.28 -0.64
CA SER A 29 -12.73 -25.27 -1.99
C SER A 29 -13.81 -26.32 -2.19
N TYR A 30 -13.62 -27.52 -1.65
CA TYR A 30 -14.61 -28.58 -1.69
C TYR A 30 -15.90 -28.21 -0.94
N TYR A 31 -15.76 -27.72 0.31
CA TYR A 31 -16.91 -27.32 1.13
C TYR A 31 -17.66 -26.12 0.56
N ASP A 32 -16.96 -25.14 0.00
CA ASP A 32 -17.58 -24.01 -0.71
C ASP A 32 -18.35 -24.48 -1.94
N GLY A 33 -17.80 -25.42 -2.70
CA GLY A 33 -18.48 -26.01 -3.85
C GLY A 33 -19.76 -26.79 -3.47
N GLN A 34 -19.79 -27.43 -2.31
CA GLN A 34 -21.00 -28.08 -1.79
C GLN A 34 -22.00 -27.05 -1.25
N ALA A 35 -21.54 -26.07 -0.49
CA ALA A 35 -22.37 -25.00 0.03
C ALA A 35 -23.03 -24.17 -1.08
N ALA A 36 -22.36 -23.95 -2.21
CA ALA A 36 -22.90 -23.24 -3.36
C ALA A 36 -24.11 -23.94 -4.02
N LYS A 37 -24.26 -25.25 -3.84
CA LYS A 37 -25.42 -26.03 -4.34
C LYS A 37 -26.67 -25.82 -3.49
N ILE A 38 -26.52 -25.30 -2.26
CA ILE A 38 -27.63 -25.04 -1.34
C ILE A 38 -28.18 -23.65 -1.67
N LYS A 39 -29.45 -23.60 -2.11
CA LYS A 39 -30.11 -22.36 -2.53
C LYS A 39 -30.52 -21.47 -1.36
N ASP A 40 -30.90 -22.08 -0.24
CA ASP A 40 -31.31 -21.35 0.98
C ASP A 40 -30.06 -20.77 1.69
N PRO A 41 -30.00 -19.45 1.91
CA PRO A 41 -28.88 -18.79 2.60
C PRO A 41 -28.66 -19.30 4.04
N ILE A 42 -29.76 -19.58 4.79
CA ILE A 42 -29.69 -20.04 6.17
C ILE A 42 -29.13 -21.47 6.21
N ALA A 43 -29.71 -22.37 5.44
CA ALA A 43 -29.23 -23.77 5.34
C ALA A 43 -27.77 -23.85 4.82
N ARG A 44 -27.35 -22.90 3.98
CA ARG A 44 -25.98 -22.78 3.51
C ARG A 44 -25.02 -22.42 4.64
N GLN A 45 -25.43 -21.51 5.52
CA GLN A 45 -24.61 -21.11 6.67
C GLN A 45 -24.55 -22.24 7.69
N ASP A 46 -25.67 -22.87 8.03
CA ASP A 46 -25.75 -24.01 8.92
C ASP A 46 -24.86 -25.18 8.45
N TYR A 47 -24.82 -25.42 7.12
CA TYR A 47 -23.91 -26.41 6.54
C TYR A 47 -22.46 -26.04 6.82
N LYS A 48 -22.04 -24.79 6.58
CA LYS A 48 -20.67 -24.33 6.81
C LYS A 48 -20.28 -24.43 8.29
N ASP A 49 -21.21 -24.14 9.19
CA ASP A 49 -20.96 -24.19 10.64
C ASP A 49 -20.90 -25.63 11.18
N SER A 50 -21.57 -26.57 10.51
CA SER A 50 -21.60 -27.98 10.91
C SER A 50 -20.39 -28.79 10.44
N VAL A 51 -19.73 -28.38 9.36
CA VAL A 51 -18.66 -29.16 8.71
C VAL A 51 -17.35 -29.10 9.49
N LYS A 52 -16.72 -30.29 9.66
CA LYS A 52 -15.40 -30.43 10.28
C LYS A 52 -14.44 -31.19 9.37
N TYR A 53 -13.34 -30.54 8.98
CA TYR A 53 -12.24 -31.18 8.26
C TYR A 53 -11.43 -32.10 9.20
N LEU A 54 -11.09 -33.31 8.73
CA LEU A 54 -10.47 -34.38 9.53
C LEU A 54 -11.21 -34.70 10.84
N GLY A 55 -12.50 -34.34 10.95
CA GLY A 55 -13.31 -34.53 12.16
C GLY A 55 -12.96 -33.59 13.33
N ILE A 56 -11.93 -32.74 13.19
CA ILE A 56 -11.39 -31.87 14.27
C ILE A 56 -11.52 -30.39 13.90
N TYR A 57 -11.16 -30.01 12.68
CA TYR A 57 -11.03 -28.61 12.27
C TYR A 57 -12.35 -28.07 11.70
N PRO A 58 -13.03 -27.11 12.37
CA PRO A 58 -14.23 -26.47 11.82
C PRO A 58 -13.92 -25.73 10.51
N TYR A 59 -14.93 -25.48 9.69
CA TYR A 59 -14.79 -24.75 8.43
C TYR A 59 -14.10 -23.39 8.60
N GLN A 60 -14.42 -22.65 9.65
CA GLN A 60 -13.77 -21.36 9.96
C GLN A 60 -12.24 -21.53 10.10
N LYS A 61 -11.77 -22.59 10.75
CA LYS A 61 -10.34 -22.87 10.88
C LYS A 61 -9.70 -23.24 9.54
N CYS A 62 -10.44 -23.91 8.67
CA CYS A 62 -9.97 -24.19 7.30
C CYS A 62 -9.80 -22.89 6.49
N LEU A 63 -10.75 -21.96 6.61
CA LEU A 63 -10.67 -20.64 5.99
C LEU A 63 -9.46 -19.82 6.49
N GLU A 64 -9.13 -19.90 7.77
CA GLU A 64 -7.97 -19.19 8.35
C GLU A 64 -6.64 -19.79 7.92
N THR A 65 -6.59 -21.10 7.65
CA THR A 65 -5.33 -21.83 7.40
C THR A 65 -5.05 -22.03 5.90
N GLN A 66 -6.07 -21.88 5.03
CA GLN A 66 -5.88 -21.96 3.57
C GLN A 66 -4.87 -20.91 3.07
N ILE A 67 -4.36 -21.07 1.84
CA ILE A 67 -3.57 -20.03 1.18
C ILE A 67 -4.41 -18.77 1.05
N GLY A 68 -3.99 -17.68 1.69
CA GLY A 68 -4.60 -16.38 1.54
C GLY A 68 -4.40 -15.86 0.11
N LEU A 69 -5.47 -15.31 -0.49
CA LEU A 69 -5.37 -14.58 -1.74
C LEU A 69 -5.33 -13.10 -1.42
N GLY A 70 -4.32 -12.40 -1.93
CA GLY A 70 -4.17 -10.96 -1.75
C GLY A 70 -5.25 -10.15 -2.47
N LEU A 71 -5.21 -8.86 -2.24
CA LEU A 71 -6.15 -7.87 -2.80
C LEU A 71 -6.27 -7.96 -4.31
N ASP A 72 -5.15 -8.03 -5.02
CA ASP A 72 -5.09 -8.10 -6.49
C ASP A 72 -5.81 -9.32 -7.08
N LEU A 73 -5.97 -10.38 -6.28
CA LEU A 73 -6.55 -11.65 -6.71
C LEU A 73 -8.00 -11.80 -6.28
N LYS A 74 -8.33 -11.45 -5.05
CA LYS A 74 -9.67 -11.63 -4.48
C LYS A 74 -10.55 -10.39 -4.61
N GLY A 75 -9.94 -9.26 -4.95
CA GLY A 75 -10.55 -7.94 -4.75
C GLY A 75 -10.58 -7.56 -3.28
N GLY A 76 -11.07 -6.38 -2.96
CA GLY A 76 -11.18 -5.89 -1.59
C GLY A 76 -10.53 -4.52 -1.40
N MET A 77 -10.02 -4.25 -0.20
CA MET A 77 -9.50 -2.95 0.20
C MET A 77 -8.19 -3.09 0.98
N ASN A 78 -7.21 -2.24 0.65
CA ASN A 78 -5.98 -2.06 1.40
C ASN A 78 -5.86 -0.60 1.81
N VAL A 79 -5.55 -0.34 3.07
CA VAL A 79 -5.38 1.02 3.58
C VAL A 79 -4.12 1.13 4.44
N ILE A 80 -3.45 2.28 4.36
CA ILE A 80 -2.48 2.69 5.37
C ILE A 80 -3.16 3.75 6.23
N LEU A 81 -3.36 3.39 7.49
CA LEU A 81 -3.86 4.27 8.53
C LEU A 81 -2.68 4.96 9.22
N GLU A 82 -2.76 6.27 9.39
CA GLU A 82 -1.82 7.06 10.17
C GLU A 82 -2.52 7.53 11.44
N ILE A 83 -1.97 7.12 12.58
CA ILE A 83 -2.38 7.62 13.89
C ILE A 83 -1.71 8.97 14.10
N SER A 84 -2.48 10.00 14.35
CA SER A 84 -1.98 11.35 14.50
C SER A 84 -1.16 11.49 15.77
N VAL A 85 0.17 11.40 15.66
CA VAL A 85 1.10 11.64 16.78
C VAL A 85 0.91 13.05 17.37
N PRO A 86 0.75 14.12 16.57
CA PRO A 86 0.40 15.43 17.09
C PRO A 86 -0.81 15.46 17.99
N ASP A 87 -1.86 14.72 17.63
CA ASP A 87 -3.10 14.71 18.41
C ASP A 87 -2.94 13.87 19.69
N VAL A 88 -2.13 12.81 19.67
CA VAL A 88 -1.73 12.07 20.89
C VAL A 88 -0.98 13.00 21.85
N VAL A 89 0.01 13.75 21.36
CA VAL A 89 0.77 14.70 22.18
C VAL A 89 -0.14 15.79 22.76
N ASP A 90 -1.14 16.26 22.00
CA ASP A 90 -2.10 17.25 22.47
C ASP A 90 -3.02 16.69 23.57
N VAL A 91 -3.45 15.43 23.45
CA VAL A 91 -4.19 14.71 24.49
C VAL A 91 -3.33 14.55 25.75
N LEU A 92 -2.06 14.20 25.63
CA LEU A 92 -1.13 14.06 26.75
C LEU A 92 -0.83 15.41 27.45
N ALA A 93 -0.90 16.51 26.70
CA ALA A 93 -0.81 17.88 27.23
C ALA A 93 -2.14 18.38 27.84
N ASP A 94 -3.19 17.56 27.85
CA ASP A 94 -4.52 17.92 28.32
C ASP A 94 -5.11 19.14 27.58
N HIS A 95 -4.90 19.21 26.25
CA HIS A 95 -5.36 20.28 25.35
C HIS A 95 -5.01 21.69 25.86
N LYS A 96 -3.80 21.90 26.40
CA LYS A 96 -3.38 23.18 26.94
C LYS A 96 -3.46 24.31 25.92
N THR A 97 -4.00 25.44 26.36
CA THR A 97 -4.13 26.65 25.54
C THR A 97 -2.93 27.60 25.64
N ASP A 98 -1.81 27.16 26.20
CA ASP A 98 -0.58 27.94 26.31
C ASP A 98 -0.08 28.41 24.95
N ALA A 99 0.19 29.70 24.78
CA ALA A 99 0.53 30.29 23.48
C ALA A 99 1.84 29.76 22.90
N ALA A 100 2.83 29.46 23.74
CA ALA A 100 4.13 28.92 23.30
C ALA A 100 3.95 27.45 22.85
N TYR A 101 3.18 26.67 23.61
CA TYR A 101 2.82 25.30 23.26
C TYR A 101 2.09 25.23 21.93
N GLN A 102 1.01 26.00 21.75
CA GLN A 102 0.20 26.01 20.53
C GLN A 102 1.03 26.44 19.30
N LYS A 103 1.91 27.43 19.48
CA LYS A 103 2.81 27.87 18.40
C LYS A 103 3.83 26.79 18.04
N ALA A 104 4.43 26.12 19.03
CA ALA A 104 5.36 25.01 18.81
C ALA A 104 4.69 23.82 18.11
N MET A 105 3.47 23.46 18.52
CA MET A 105 2.66 22.43 17.86
C MET A 105 2.38 22.77 16.40
N LYS A 106 2.00 24.02 16.12
CA LYS A 106 1.72 24.48 14.75
C LYS A 106 2.95 24.45 13.85
N GLU A 107 4.09 24.92 14.36
CA GLU A 107 5.35 24.91 13.61
C GLU A 107 5.86 23.48 13.40
N ALA A 108 5.77 22.61 14.41
CA ALA A 108 6.13 21.20 14.28
C ALA A 108 5.27 20.45 13.25
N LYS A 109 3.94 20.65 13.27
CA LYS A 109 3.01 20.09 12.26
C LYS A 109 3.35 20.58 10.84
N ALA A 110 3.74 21.82 10.67
CA ALA A 110 4.16 22.34 9.36
C ALA A 110 5.50 21.76 8.89
N GLN A 111 6.43 21.50 9.81
CA GLN A 111 7.75 20.94 9.51
C GLN A 111 7.72 19.43 9.30
N GLU A 112 6.81 18.71 9.93
CA GLU A 112 6.62 17.25 9.78
C GLU A 112 6.49 16.83 8.31
N ALA A 113 5.78 17.59 7.50
CA ALA A 113 5.62 17.32 6.07
C ALA A 113 6.92 17.45 5.25
N THR A 114 7.95 18.13 5.76
CA THR A 114 9.20 18.44 5.05
C THR A 114 10.45 17.88 5.70
N SER A 115 10.39 17.52 6.99
CA SER A 115 11.52 17.00 7.79
C SER A 115 11.55 15.48 7.79
N GLN A 116 12.74 14.91 8.00
CA GLN A 116 12.92 13.46 8.28
C GLN A 116 12.94 13.15 9.79
N SER A 117 12.87 14.17 10.64
CA SER A 117 12.84 13.99 12.09
C SER A 117 11.42 13.64 12.54
N ASP A 118 11.30 12.82 13.57
CA ASP A 118 10.01 12.49 14.18
C ASP A 118 9.34 13.72 14.81
N PHE A 119 8.00 13.66 14.92
CA PHE A 119 7.21 14.78 15.39
C PHE A 119 7.62 15.27 16.79
N ILE A 120 7.94 14.35 17.71
CA ILE A 120 8.31 14.70 19.09
C ILE A 120 9.60 15.51 19.10
N THR A 121 10.61 15.09 18.32
CA THR A 121 11.86 15.86 18.17
C THR A 121 11.59 17.26 17.61
N LEU A 122 10.79 17.36 16.53
CA LEU A 122 10.44 18.65 15.94
C LEU A 122 9.68 19.54 16.91
N PHE A 123 8.76 18.97 17.69
CA PHE A 123 8.01 19.71 18.69
C PHE A 123 8.91 20.24 19.81
N VAL A 124 9.77 19.41 20.36
CA VAL A 124 10.72 19.78 21.43
C VAL A 124 11.67 20.89 20.96
N ASP A 125 12.24 20.73 19.77
CA ASP A 125 13.14 21.74 19.18
C ASP A 125 12.44 23.08 18.97
N ASN A 126 11.21 23.07 18.45
CA ASN A 126 10.42 24.28 18.23
C ASN A 126 9.97 24.90 19.55
N PHE A 127 9.60 24.12 20.55
CA PHE A 127 9.24 24.63 21.88
C PHE A 127 10.41 25.36 22.53
N HIS A 128 11.63 24.81 22.49
CA HIS A 128 12.80 25.44 23.02
C HIS A 128 13.21 26.73 22.25
N LYS A 129 12.98 26.78 20.93
CA LYS A 129 13.20 27.99 20.12
C LYS A 129 12.20 29.09 20.47
N ILE A 130 10.93 28.74 20.72
CA ILE A 130 9.85 29.70 21.00
C ILE A 130 9.87 30.17 22.44
N ALA A 131 10.20 29.31 23.40
CA ALA A 131 10.21 29.59 24.83
C ALA A 131 11.55 29.17 25.48
N PRO A 132 12.65 29.87 25.20
CA PRO A 132 13.95 29.53 25.76
C PRO A 132 13.93 29.57 27.30
N GLY A 133 14.35 28.49 27.94
CA GLY A 133 14.45 28.38 29.40
C GLY A 133 13.19 27.90 30.11
N ARG A 134 12.06 27.68 29.40
CA ARG A 134 10.88 26.97 29.95
C ARG A 134 11.07 25.47 29.87
N LYS A 135 10.62 24.75 30.92
CA LYS A 135 10.67 23.29 30.96
C LYS A 135 9.43 22.68 30.29
N LEU A 136 9.61 21.58 29.57
CA LEU A 136 8.51 20.78 29.03
C LEU A 136 7.59 20.25 30.13
N ALA A 137 8.11 19.98 31.31
CA ALA A 137 7.36 19.54 32.48
C ALA A 137 6.21 20.49 32.88
N GLU A 138 6.32 21.81 32.58
CA GLU A 138 5.23 22.77 32.84
C GLU A 138 3.99 22.50 31.99
N ILE A 139 4.19 21.89 30.84
CA ILE A 139 3.11 21.52 29.91
C ILE A 139 2.59 20.11 30.21
N PHE A 140 3.52 19.16 30.42
CA PHE A 140 3.21 17.71 30.44
C PHE A 140 3.11 17.11 31.85
N ALA A 141 3.20 17.90 32.94
CA ALA A 141 2.84 17.39 34.27
C ALA A 141 1.31 17.30 34.44
N THR A 142 0.67 16.44 33.63
CA THR A 142 -0.77 16.23 33.55
C THR A 142 -1.20 15.00 34.32
N GLN A 143 -2.51 14.83 34.53
CA GLN A 143 -3.07 13.65 35.16
C GLN A 143 -2.78 12.38 34.35
N GLN A 144 -2.70 12.50 33.03
CA GLN A 144 -2.43 11.38 32.11
C GLN A 144 -0.98 10.85 32.23
N LEU A 145 -0.04 11.73 32.53
CA LEU A 145 1.37 11.37 32.72
C LEU A 145 1.75 11.23 34.21
N LYS A 146 0.76 11.12 35.10
CA LYS A 146 0.97 10.98 36.54
C LYS A 146 1.80 9.73 36.84
N GLY A 147 2.87 9.92 37.60
CA GLY A 147 3.84 8.86 37.95
C GLY A 147 5.01 8.73 36.95
N LYS A 148 4.92 9.32 35.75
CA LYS A 148 6.02 9.34 34.77
C LYS A 148 6.65 10.75 34.64
N VAL A 149 5.83 11.79 34.70
CA VAL A 149 6.28 13.18 34.63
C VAL A 149 5.83 13.96 35.88
N SER A 150 6.76 14.68 36.50
CA SER A 150 6.51 15.62 37.60
C SER A 150 6.91 17.03 37.15
N THR A 151 6.51 18.08 37.87
CA THR A 151 6.90 19.46 37.60
C THR A 151 8.41 19.71 37.69
N GLN A 152 9.16 18.78 38.30
CA GLN A 152 10.61 18.84 38.41
C GLN A 152 11.37 17.99 37.39
N SER A 153 10.67 17.20 36.57
CA SER A 153 11.28 16.34 35.57
C SER A 153 12.07 17.12 34.53
N SER A 154 13.16 16.56 34.08
CA SER A 154 14.00 17.15 33.04
C SER A 154 13.32 16.97 31.65
N ASP A 155 13.67 17.83 30.69
CA ASP A 155 13.08 17.75 29.34
C ASP A 155 13.36 16.41 28.64
N LYS A 156 14.52 15.79 28.92
CA LYS A 156 14.81 14.43 28.42
C LYS A 156 13.92 13.34 29.02
N GLU A 157 13.55 13.45 30.28
CA GLU A 157 12.61 12.53 30.93
C GLU A 157 11.21 12.71 30.38
N VAL A 158 10.80 13.97 30.16
CA VAL A 158 9.50 14.27 29.53
C VAL A 158 9.46 13.73 28.10
N GLU A 159 10.50 13.99 27.29
CA GLU A 159 10.59 13.47 25.93
C GLU A 159 10.52 11.93 25.89
N LYS A 160 11.24 11.26 26.79
CA LYS A 160 11.19 9.81 26.92
C LYS A 160 9.78 9.32 27.27
N ALA A 161 9.14 9.96 28.25
CA ALA A 161 7.76 9.63 28.64
C ALA A 161 6.76 9.83 27.49
N LEU A 162 6.91 10.92 26.72
CA LEU A 162 6.07 11.16 25.54
C LEU A 162 6.25 10.06 24.48
N ARG A 163 7.49 9.66 24.19
CA ARG A 163 7.77 8.57 23.23
C ARG A 163 7.15 7.23 23.68
N GLU A 164 7.27 6.91 24.97
CA GLU A 164 6.67 5.69 25.52
C GLU A 164 5.15 5.70 25.44
N GLU A 165 4.51 6.83 25.75
CA GLU A 165 3.04 6.95 25.68
C GLU A 165 2.52 7.00 24.24
N VAL A 166 3.22 7.65 23.33
CA VAL A 166 2.88 7.63 21.90
C VAL A 166 2.98 6.20 21.38
N ALA A 167 4.05 5.46 21.69
CA ALA A 167 4.17 4.06 21.29
C ALA A 167 3.04 3.20 21.87
N ALA A 168 2.69 3.38 23.15
CA ALA A 168 1.57 2.68 23.79
C ALA A 168 0.22 3.04 23.14
N SER A 169 0.02 4.29 22.75
CA SER A 169 -1.19 4.75 22.04
C SER A 169 -1.32 4.14 20.65
N ILE A 170 -0.20 4.01 19.93
CA ILE A 170 -0.15 3.34 18.62
C ILE A 170 -0.47 1.84 18.79
N ASP A 171 0.07 1.20 19.82
CA ASP A 171 -0.19 -0.21 20.13
C ASP A 171 -1.66 -0.45 20.50
N ASN A 172 -2.25 0.44 21.27
CA ASN A 172 -3.67 0.38 21.59
C ASN A 172 -4.52 0.59 20.33
N SER A 173 -4.20 1.58 19.49
CA SER A 173 -4.89 1.80 18.22
C SER A 173 -4.81 0.58 17.29
N TYR A 174 -3.65 -0.08 17.22
CA TYR A 174 -3.50 -1.34 16.50
C TYR A 174 -4.48 -2.42 16.99
N ASN A 175 -4.58 -2.60 18.30
CA ASN A 175 -5.49 -3.58 18.90
C ASN A 175 -6.96 -3.24 18.64
N VAL A 176 -7.32 -1.95 18.73
CA VAL A 176 -8.69 -1.48 18.42
C VAL A 176 -9.04 -1.74 16.96
N VAL A 177 -8.15 -1.38 16.00
CA VAL A 177 -8.35 -1.63 14.57
C VAL A 177 -8.50 -3.13 14.31
N ARG A 178 -7.65 -3.96 14.91
CA ARG A 178 -7.73 -5.41 14.79
C ARG A 178 -9.05 -5.96 15.28
N ASN A 179 -9.48 -5.57 16.50
CA ASN A 179 -10.75 -6.01 17.07
C ASN A 179 -11.93 -5.61 16.19
N ARG A 180 -11.92 -4.39 15.62
CA ARG A 180 -12.97 -3.93 14.70
C ARG A 180 -13.06 -4.82 13.46
N ILE A 181 -11.92 -5.10 12.82
CA ILE A 181 -11.86 -5.91 11.60
C ILE A 181 -12.29 -7.36 11.88
N ASP A 182 -11.85 -7.94 13.00
CA ASP A 182 -12.22 -9.29 13.42
C ASP A 182 -13.74 -9.41 13.65
N GLN A 183 -14.38 -8.39 14.27
CA GLN A 183 -15.82 -8.38 14.51
C GLN A 183 -16.66 -8.18 13.25
N PHE A 184 -16.07 -7.54 12.20
CA PHE A 184 -16.69 -7.42 10.89
C PHE A 184 -16.66 -8.71 10.07
N GLY A 185 -15.96 -9.74 10.56
CA GLY A 185 -15.89 -11.03 9.90
C GLY A 185 -15.06 -11.04 8.61
N VAL A 186 -14.08 -10.14 8.51
CA VAL A 186 -13.13 -10.16 7.39
C VAL A 186 -12.28 -11.42 7.47
N VAL A 187 -12.28 -12.19 6.40
CA VAL A 187 -11.53 -13.45 6.34
C VAL A 187 -10.06 -13.15 6.00
N GLN A 188 -9.14 -13.55 6.87
CA GLN A 188 -7.69 -13.38 6.73
C GLN A 188 -7.26 -11.90 6.51
N PRO A 189 -7.65 -10.98 7.39
CA PRO A 189 -7.12 -9.63 7.33
C PRO A 189 -5.62 -9.66 7.64
N ASN A 190 -4.85 -8.83 6.95
CA ASN A 190 -3.43 -8.65 7.25
C ASN A 190 -3.23 -7.25 7.85
N ILE A 191 -2.89 -7.19 9.13
CA ILE A 191 -2.70 -5.93 9.83
C ILE A 191 -1.26 -5.87 10.32
N GLN A 192 -0.51 -4.87 9.87
CA GLN A 192 0.91 -4.73 10.17
C GLN A 192 1.26 -3.29 10.54
N LYS A 193 2.14 -3.13 11.54
CA LYS A 193 2.82 -1.86 11.78
C LYS A 193 3.91 -1.68 10.73
N LEU A 194 4.02 -0.51 10.14
CA LEU A 194 5.08 -0.21 9.18
C LEU A 194 6.36 0.16 9.93
N GLU A 195 7.39 -0.67 9.79
CA GLU A 195 8.69 -0.41 10.42
C GLU A 195 9.35 0.85 9.85
N GLY A 196 9.88 1.70 10.74
CA GLY A 196 10.52 2.97 10.35
C GLY A 196 9.54 4.09 10.00
N GLN A 197 8.22 3.88 10.16
CA GLN A 197 7.17 4.89 9.97
C GLN A 197 6.27 4.90 11.21
N GLU A 198 6.64 5.71 12.20
CA GLU A 198 5.88 5.79 13.46
C GLU A 198 4.42 6.18 13.22
N GLY A 199 3.50 5.46 13.87
CA GLY A 199 2.07 5.72 13.79
C GLY A 199 1.35 5.16 12.57
N ARG A 200 2.02 4.45 11.65
CA ARG A 200 1.37 3.90 10.45
C ARG A 200 1.08 2.41 10.56
N LEU A 201 -0.16 2.07 10.22
CA LEU A 201 -0.70 0.71 10.21
C LEU A 201 -1.16 0.38 8.79
N MET A 202 -0.65 -0.69 8.21
CA MET A 202 -1.18 -1.26 6.98
C MET A 202 -2.27 -2.27 7.30
N VAL A 203 -3.41 -2.17 6.64
CA VAL A 203 -4.59 -3.01 6.82
C VAL A 203 -5.06 -3.50 5.46
N GLU A 204 -4.86 -4.77 5.18
CA GLU A 204 -5.35 -5.42 3.97
C GLU A 204 -6.59 -6.26 4.32
N MET A 205 -7.65 -6.06 3.58
CA MET A 205 -8.96 -6.70 3.77
C MET A 205 -9.45 -7.34 2.47
N PRO A 206 -8.95 -8.55 2.15
CA PRO A 206 -9.34 -9.23 0.92
C PRO A 206 -10.82 -9.62 0.93
N GLY A 207 -11.50 -9.42 -0.20
CA GLY A 207 -12.89 -9.84 -0.41
C GLY A 207 -13.96 -8.92 0.18
N ILE A 208 -13.60 -7.74 0.67
CA ILE A 208 -14.55 -6.69 1.09
C ILE A 208 -15.26 -6.14 -0.14
N ARG A 209 -16.60 -5.98 -0.03
CA ARG A 209 -17.46 -5.43 -1.09
C ARG A 209 -17.92 -4.01 -0.82
N GLU A 210 -17.86 -3.55 0.43
CA GLU A 210 -18.37 -2.25 0.89
C GLU A 210 -17.22 -1.37 1.41
N PRO A 211 -16.38 -0.79 0.55
CA PRO A 211 -15.22 0.00 0.98
C PRO A 211 -15.64 1.25 1.76
N GLU A 212 -16.73 1.90 1.41
CA GLU A 212 -17.25 3.08 2.12
C GLU A 212 -17.56 2.82 3.60
N ARG A 213 -18.16 1.67 3.86
CA ARG A 213 -18.49 1.24 5.22
C ARG A 213 -17.22 0.97 6.02
N MET A 214 -16.22 0.35 5.37
CA MET A 214 -14.93 0.08 6.00
C MET A 214 -14.14 1.36 6.28
N ARG A 215 -14.16 2.35 5.38
CA ARG A 215 -13.54 3.67 5.62
C ARG A 215 -14.09 4.31 6.91
N LYS A 216 -15.41 4.38 7.04
CA LYS A 216 -16.07 4.94 8.23
C LYS A 216 -15.68 4.19 9.51
N LEU A 217 -15.63 2.86 9.45
CA LEU A 217 -15.25 2.02 10.56
C LEU A 217 -13.80 2.25 11.01
N LEU A 218 -12.89 2.31 10.05
CA LEU A 218 -11.46 2.43 10.33
C LEU A 218 -11.07 3.84 10.81
N GLN A 219 -11.74 4.88 10.33
CA GLN A 219 -11.47 6.26 10.69
C GLN A 219 -12.20 6.71 11.95
N GLY A 220 -13.33 6.07 12.31
CA GLY A 220 -14.11 6.40 13.49
C GLY A 220 -13.30 6.24 14.76
N SER A 221 -13.24 7.27 15.62
CA SER A 221 -12.52 7.19 16.90
C SER A 221 -13.28 6.36 17.94
N ALA A 222 -14.57 6.11 17.74
CA ALA A 222 -15.50 5.54 18.69
C ALA A 222 -15.57 6.33 20.02
N ASN A 223 -15.40 7.66 19.92
CA ASN A 223 -15.49 8.53 21.08
C ASN A 223 -16.96 8.74 21.44
N LEU A 224 -17.46 7.89 22.31
CA LEU A 224 -18.81 7.97 22.82
C LEU A 224 -18.85 8.92 24.01
N GLU A 225 -19.80 9.87 24.00
CA GLU A 225 -19.96 10.91 24.99
C GLU A 225 -21.43 11.03 25.38
N PHE A 226 -21.70 11.22 26.66
CA PHE A 226 -23.03 11.46 27.19
C PHE A 226 -23.11 12.90 27.67
N TRP A 227 -23.99 13.71 27.05
CA TRP A 227 -24.10 15.13 27.31
C TRP A 227 -25.45 15.46 27.89
N GLU A 228 -25.48 16.30 28.90
CA GLU A 228 -26.67 16.99 29.29
C GLU A 228 -27.11 17.95 28.17
N THR A 229 -28.40 18.27 28.08
CA THR A 229 -28.93 19.11 27.01
C THR A 229 -29.67 20.32 27.55
N TYR A 230 -29.67 21.39 26.76
CA TYR A 230 -30.60 22.47 26.89
C TYR A 230 -31.95 22.09 26.23
N ASN A 231 -33.05 22.68 26.75
CA ASN A 231 -34.31 22.65 26.02
C ASN A 231 -34.27 23.67 24.87
N ASN A 232 -34.83 23.31 23.71
CA ASN A 232 -34.88 24.19 22.54
C ASN A 232 -35.49 25.58 22.87
N GLN A 233 -36.46 25.66 23.77
CA GLN A 233 -37.09 26.92 24.19
C GLN A 233 -36.10 27.84 24.92
N GLU A 234 -35.10 27.32 25.60
CA GLU A 234 -34.06 28.11 26.28
C GLU A 234 -33.09 28.74 25.30
N ILE A 235 -32.84 28.09 24.15
CA ILE A 235 -31.81 28.48 23.18
C ILE A 235 -32.37 29.27 21.99
N ALA A 236 -33.60 29.02 21.57
CA ALA A 236 -34.24 29.72 20.45
C ALA A 236 -34.17 31.25 20.52
N PRO A 237 -34.33 31.92 21.69
CA PRO A 237 -34.18 33.37 21.79
C PRO A 237 -32.77 33.86 21.44
N TYR A 238 -31.73 33.14 21.87
CA TYR A 238 -30.31 33.48 21.56
C TYR A 238 -30.01 33.34 20.07
N LEU A 239 -30.54 32.30 19.41
CA LEU A 239 -30.37 32.12 17.96
C LEU A 239 -31.11 33.22 17.19
N THR A 240 -32.25 33.62 17.62
CA THR A 240 -33.03 34.77 17.06
C THR A 240 -32.28 36.07 17.25
N GLN A 241 -31.69 36.31 18.43
CA GLN A 241 -30.88 37.48 18.71
C GLN A 241 -29.60 37.50 17.84
N LEU A 242 -28.98 36.35 17.64
CA LEU A 242 -27.80 36.21 16.75
C LEU A 242 -28.17 36.55 15.31
N ASP A 243 -29.31 36.06 14.81
CA ASP A 243 -29.81 36.38 13.47
C ASP A 243 -30.05 37.89 13.28
N GLN A 244 -30.68 38.54 14.25
CA GLN A 244 -30.91 40.00 14.23
C GLN A 244 -29.63 40.81 14.22
N ARG A 245 -28.60 40.42 15.01
CA ARG A 245 -27.29 41.11 15.01
C ARG A 245 -26.53 40.92 13.70
N LEU A 246 -26.63 39.74 13.09
CA LEU A 246 -26.09 39.47 11.76
C LEU A 246 -26.77 40.30 10.67
N ALA A 247 -28.09 40.43 10.72
CA ALA A 247 -28.87 41.28 9.81
C ALA A 247 -28.49 42.76 9.91
N ASN A 248 -28.23 43.25 11.12
CA ASN A 248 -27.81 44.64 11.40
C ASN A 248 -26.33 44.93 10.95
N GLY A 249 -25.60 43.96 10.45
CA GLY A 249 -24.28 44.18 9.84
C GLY A 249 -23.11 44.38 10.82
N GLU A 250 -23.24 43.97 12.09
CA GLU A 250 -22.18 44.08 13.13
C GLU A 250 -20.88 43.33 12.77
N THR A 251 -20.87 42.48 11.74
CA THR A 251 -19.69 41.78 11.21
C THR A 251 -18.74 42.66 10.41
N LYS A 252 -19.00 43.95 10.18
CA LYS A 252 -18.17 44.87 9.38
C LYS A 252 -17.08 45.60 10.15
N ALA A 253 -16.89 45.35 11.45
CA ALA A 253 -16.04 46.17 12.29
C ALA A 253 -14.58 45.71 12.46
N GLU A 254 -14.17 44.55 11.92
CA GLU A 254 -12.80 43.98 12.15
C GLU A 254 -11.90 43.80 10.92
N THR A 255 -12.20 44.47 9.78
CA THR A 255 -11.30 44.45 8.62
C THR A 255 -10.68 45.84 8.33
N LYS A 256 -10.48 46.67 9.36
CA LYS A 256 -9.94 48.06 9.19
C LYS A 256 -8.68 48.37 9.98
N ASP A 257 -7.93 47.37 10.44
CA ASP A 257 -6.60 47.65 11.03
C ASP A 257 -5.56 46.68 10.51
N SER A 258 -5.08 46.91 9.32
CA SER A 258 -3.72 46.75 8.84
C SER A 258 -3.67 46.86 7.31
N VAL A 259 -3.65 48.05 6.78
CA VAL A 259 -2.88 48.49 5.64
C VAL A 259 -2.97 50.02 5.54
N THR A 260 -2.09 50.70 6.15
CA THR A 260 -1.75 52.07 5.75
C THR A 260 -0.34 51.99 5.13
N ASN A 261 -0.29 52.48 3.91
CA ASN A 261 0.77 53.04 3.12
C ASN A 261 1.16 52.25 1.87
N ALA A 262 0.63 52.69 0.76
CA ALA A 262 1.41 53.30 -0.32
C ALA A 262 0.51 53.66 -1.52
N THR A 263 0.33 54.96 -1.65
CA THR A 263 -0.19 55.65 -2.83
C THR A 263 0.47 55.19 -4.11
N ASN A 264 -0.32 54.89 -5.17
CA ASN A 264 -0.23 55.66 -6.39
C ASN A 264 -1.38 55.31 -7.39
N LYS A 265 -1.99 56.40 -7.87
CA LYS A 265 -3.00 56.46 -8.93
C LYS A 265 -2.54 55.81 -10.21
N LYS A 266 -3.44 55.05 -10.87
CA LYS A 266 -3.75 55.18 -12.28
C LYS A 266 -5.15 54.67 -12.58
N GLN A 267 -6.02 55.54 -13.00
CA GLN A 267 -7.30 55.30 -13.65
C GLN A 267 -7.06 54.54 -14.95
N VAL A 268 -7.78 53.45 -15.16
CA VAL A 268 -8.16 53.01 -16.51
C VAL A 268 -9.57 52.46 -16.46
N THR A 269 -10.33 53.01 -17.29
CA THR A 269 -11.74 52.95 -17.69
C THR A 269 -12.35 51.54 -17.73
N GLU A 270 -13.57 51.45 -17.22
CA GLU A 270 -14.52 50.35 -17.43
C GLU A 270 -14.73 50.04 -18.91
N LYS A 271 -14.69 48.77 -19.27
CA LYS A 271 -15.42 48.22 -20.42
C LYS A 271 -16.20 46.98 -19.92
N LYS A 272 -17.46 47.19 -19.69
CA LYS A 272 -18.46 46.14 -19.54
C LYS A 272 -18.48 45.30 -20.83
N THR A 273 -18.17 44.05 -20.71
CA THR A 273 -18.56 43.06 -21.71
C THR A 273 -19.39 41.99 -21.03
N THR A 274 -20.67 42.13 -21.10
CA THR A 274 -21.68 41.15 -20.76
C THR A 274 -21.64 40.01 -21.77
N THR A 275 -21.07 38.88 -21.40
CA THR A 275 -21.27 37.64 -22.17
C THR A 275 -22.36 36.85 -21.44
N LYS A 276 -23.55 36.90 -22.03
CA LYS A 276 -24.68 36.03 -21.68
C LYS A 276 -24.29 34.60 -22.09
N LEU A 277 -24.03 33.71 -21.10
CA LEU A 277 -24.14 32.28 -21.32
C LEU A 277 -25.59 31.86 -21.08
N SER A 278 -26.27 31.60 -22.16
CA SER A 278 -27.61 31.00 -22.16
C SER A 278 -27.44 29.49 -21.92
N LEU A 279 -27.73 29.03 -20.75
CA LEU A 279 -28.02 27.63 -20.47
C LEU A 279 -29.51 27.38 -20.77
N LYS A 280 -29.77 26.71 -21.88
CA LYS A 280 -31.06 26.05 -22.10
C LYS A 280 -31.03 24.75 -21.30
N ASP A 281 -31.70 24.70 -20.18
CA ASP A 281 -32.22 23.49 -19.56
C ASP A 281 -33.73 23.46 -19.83
N ASP A 282 -34.11 22.54 -20.69
CA ASP A 282 -35.52 22.16 -20.87
C ASP A 282 -35.94 21.26 -19.67
N ASN A 283 -37.05 21.64 -19.07
CA ASN A 283 -37.80 20.99 -17.98
C ASN A 283 -37.36 21.28 -16.55
N ILE A 284 -37.79 22.45 -16.07
CA ILE A 284 -38.53 22.63 -14.79
C ILE A 284 -39.23 23.99 -14.92
N GLY A 285 -40.48 23.92 -15.23
CA GLY A 285 -41.38 25.08 -15.09
C GLY A 285 -41.55 25.45 -13.63
N GLU A 286 -41.73 26.73 -13.41
CA GLU A 286 -42.06 27.39 -12.13
C GLU A 286 -40.89 27.57 -11.15
N ASN A 287 -40.20 28.71 -11.22
CA ASN A 287 -39.94 29.66 -10.13
C ASN A 287 -38.77 30.61 -10.41
N VAL A 288 -38.92 31.49 -11.38
CA VAL A 288 -38.00 32.63 -11.57
C VAL A 288 -38.23 33.72 -10.48
N GLY A 289 -39.30 33.61 -9.68
CA GLY A 289 -39.57 34.51 -8.54
C GLY A 289 -38.82 34.14 -7.24
N SER A 290 -38.34 32.88 -7.10
CA SER A 290 -37.82 32.38 -5.82
C SER A 290 -36.36 32.78 -5.50
N ASN A 291 -35.52 32.99 -6.47
CA ASN A 291 -34.09 33.32 -6.23
C ASN A 291 -33.88 34.75 -5.71
N ALA A 292 -34.70 35.73 -6.17
CA ALA A 292 -34.64 37.08 -5.65
C ALA A 292 -35.25 37.21 -4.25
N GLN A 293 -36.33 36.45 -3.98
CA GLN A 293 -36.96 36.38 -2.66
C GLN A 293 -36.07 35.64 -1.66
N MET A 294 -35.40 34.54 -2.04
CA MET A 294 -34.41 33.86 -1.21
C MET A 294 -33.20 34.74 -0.92
N ALA A 295 -32.73 35.51 -1.85
CA ALA A 295 -31.63 36.45 -1.64
C ALA A 295 -31.98 37.62 -0.74
N ALA A 296 -33.23 38.09 -0.78
CA ALA A 296 -33.78 39.09 0.14
C ALA A 296 -33.97 38.51 1.56
N ALA A 297 -34.56 37.31 1.67
CA ALA A 297 -34.70 36.61 2.95
C ALA A 297 -33.37 36.31 3.63
N ARG A 298 -32.32 35.97 2.87
CA ARG A 298 -30.95 35.77 3.40
C ARG A 298 -30.31 37.08 3.90
N LYS A 299 -30.72 38.23 3.43
CA LYS A 299 -30.26 39.52 3.97
C LYS A 299 -31.00 39.93 5.23
N GLU A 300 -32.29 39.65 5.29
CA GLU A 300 -33.10 39.96 6.46
C GLU A 300 -32.91 38.97 7.61
N HIS A 301 -32.71 37.69 7.29
CA HIS A 301 -32.53 36.58 8.26
C HIS A 301 -31.34 35.69 7.83
N PRO A 302 -30.09 36.12 8.06
CA PRO A 302 -28.91 35.38 7.58
C PRO A 302 -28.80 33.96 8.13
N LEU A 303 -29.21 33.71 9.39
CA LEU A 303 -29.22 32.40 10.02
C LEU A 303 -30.55 31.67 9.82
N LEU A 304 -31.66 32.34 10.10
CA LEU A 304 -32.98 31.71 10.11
C LEU A 304 -33.52 31.38 8.71
N SER A 305 -32.93 31.94 7.64
CA SER A 305 -33.26 31.56 6.28
C SER A 305 -32.70 30.18 5.89
N ILE A 306 -31.69 29.69 6.63
CA ILE A 306 -30.98 28.40 6.38
C ILE A 306 -31.12 27.40 7.53
N LEU A 307 -31.52 27.87 8.71
CA LEU A 307 -31.82 27.07 9.91
C LEU A 307 -33.23 27.30 10.33
N GLN A 308 -34.11 26.34 10.16
CA GLN A 308 -35.51 26.37 10.60
C GLN A 308 -35.58 25.98 12.07
N LEU A 309 -35.95 26.91 12.95
CA LEU A 309 -36.11 26.64 14.37
C LEU A 309 -37.29 25.69 14.63
N THR A 310 -37.14 24.84 15.66
CA THR A 310 -38.15 23.85 16.03
C THR A 310 -39.21 24.50 16.92
N PRO A 311 -40.50 24.44 16.55
CA PRO A 311 -41.57 24.97 17.37
C PRO A 311 -41.93 24.02 18.54
N GLY A 312 -42.43 24.59 19.64
CA GLY A 312 -42.91 23.82 20.79
C GLY A 312 -41.80 23.27 21.68
N ASP A 313 -42.10 22.23 22.46
CA ASP A 313 -41.13 21.51 23.30
C ASP A 313 -40.52 20.33 22.51
N ALA A 314 -39.38 20.58 21.89
CA ALA A 314 -38.67 19.60 21.11
C ALA A 314 -37.39 19.10 21.81
N LEU A 315 -37.36 19.21 23.13
CA LEU A 315 -36.21 18.81 23.96
C LEU A 315 -34.92 19.51 23.49
N SER A 316 -33.90 18.72 23.08
CA SER A 316 -32.61 19.24 22.69
C SER A 316 -32.53 19.74 21.24
N VAL A 317 -33.56 19.49 20.38
CA VAL A 317 -33.52 19.85 18.95
C VAL A 317 -33.91 21.32 18.77
N VAL A 318 -32.94 22.18 18.49
CA VAL A 318 -33.15 23.63 18.33
C VAL A 318 -33.55 24.04 16.92
N GLY A 319 -33.23 23.22 15.91
CA GLY A 319 -33.61 23.52 14.54
C GLY A 319 -33.21 22.45 13.54
N TYR A 320 -33.64 22.65 12.30
CA TYR A 320 -33.43 21.78 11.16
C TYR A 320 -32.73 22.53 10.03
N ALA A 321 -31.77 21.90 9.37
CA ALA A 321 -31.17 22.46 8.17
C ALA A 321 -30.89 21.39 7.10
N SER A 322 -30.87 21.79 5.83
CA SER A 322 -30.43 20.92 4.74
C SER A 322 -28.91 20.63 4.83
N VAL A 323 -28.49 19.44 4.45
CA VAL A 323 -27.07 19.07 4.31
C VAL A 323 -26.26 20.16 3.59
N ARG A 324 -26.81 20.78 2.57
CA ARG A 324 -26.13 21.81 1.78
C ARG A 324 -25.85 23.08 2.58
N ASP A 325 -26.65 23.35 3.60
CA ASP A 325 -26.60 24.59 4.36
C ASP A 325 -25.90 24.42 5.73
N THR A 326 -25.60 23.18 6.16
CA THR A 326 -24.94 22.89 7.44
C THR A 326 -23.60 23.61 7.58
N ALA A 327 -22.78 23.66 6.51
CA ALA A 327 -21.51 24.36 6.52
C ALA A 327 -21.67 25.87 6.70
N ALA A 328 -22.72 26.47 6.10
CA ALA A 328 -23.04 27.89 6.26
C ALA A 328 -23.54 28.18 7.68
N VAL A 329 -24.39 27.30 8.24
CA VAL A 329 -24.86 27.40 9.63
C VAL A 329 -23.66 27.30 10.58
N ASN A 330 -22.76 26.33 10.39
CA ASN A 330 -21.54 26.16 11.20
C ASN A 330 -20.67 27.42 11.20
N LYS A 331 -20.46 28.05 10.03
CA LYS A 331 -19.68 29.29 9.94
C LYS A 331 -20.29 30.42 10.76
N ILE A 332 -21.61 30.45 10.90
CA ILE A 332 -22.34 31.47 11.71
C ILE A 332 -22.27 31.13 13.20
N ILE A 333 -22.63 29.90 13.60
CA ILE A 333 -22.76 29.51 15.02
C ILE A 333 -21.41 29.42 15.74
N TYR A 334 -20.29 29.24 15.00
CA TYR A 334 -18.93 29.27 15.56
C TYR A 334 -18.19 30.59 15.31
N SER A 335 -18.89 31.65 14.84
CA SER A 335 -18.30 32.97 14.63
C SER A 335 -18.02 33.67 15.98
N LYS A 336 -17.11 34.65 15.96
CA LYS A 336 -16.81 35.48 17.15
C LYS A 336 -18.05 36.20 17.68
N LEU A 337 -18.97 36.61 16.80
CA LEU A 337 -20.24 37.23 17.17
C LEU A 337 -21.15 36.24 17.91
N ALA A 338 -21.21 34.99 17.44
CA ALA A 338 -21.97 33.94 18.09
C ALA A 338 -21.43 33.65 19.50
N GLN A 339 -20.12 33.66 19.71
CA GLN A 339 -19.51 33.48 21.04
C GLN A 339 -19.87 34.60 22.03
N GLN A 340 -20.24 35.78 21.56
CA GLN A 340 -20.69 36.89 22.42
C GLN A 340 -22.18 36.82 22.75
N VAL A 341 -22.98 36.11 21.95
CA VAL A 341 -24.45 36.05 22.08
C VAL A 341 -24.90 34.75 22.72
N LEU A 342 -24.27 33.64 22.35
CA LEU A 342 -24.63 32.31 22.85
C LEU A 342 -24.07 32.07 24.26
N PRO A 343 -24.72 31.27 25.11
CA PRO A 343 -24.17 30.85 26.38
C PRO A 343 -22.82 30.18 26.25
N SER A 344 -21.87 30.48 27.13
CA SER A 344 -20.50 29.97 27.07
C SER A 344 -20.42 28.47 27.29
N ASP A 345 -21.41 27.87 27.96
CA ASP A 345 -21.54 26.44 28.23
C ASP A 345 -22.43 25.72 27.19
N LEU A 346 -22.80 26.40 26.10
CA LEU A 346 -23.58 25.81 25.00
C LEU A 346 -22.64 25.21 23.95
N ARG A 347 -22.89 23.96 23.55
CA ARG A 347 -22.33 23.35 22.35
C ARG A 347 -23.43 22.89 21.41
N LEU A 348 -23.34 23.28 20.14
CA LEU A 348 -24.29 22.86 19.12
C LEU A 348 -23.69 21.71 18.30
N ARG A 349 -24.46 20.63 18.11
CA ARG A 349 -24.00 19.44 17.32
C ARG A 349 -25.13 18.96 16.42
N TRP A 350 -24.74 18.47 15.24
CA TRP A 350 -25.68 17.89 14.27
C TRP A 350 -26.03 16.45 14.61
N SER A 351 -27.22 16.00 14.20
CA SER A 351 -27.61 14.60 14.25
C SER A 351 -26.74 13.77 13.28
N ALA A 352 -26.47 12.50 13.61
CA ALA A 352 -25.73 11.56 12.75
C ALA A 352 -26.56 11.13 11.54
N LYS A 353 -27.91 11.20 11.65
CA LYS A 353 -28.84 10.77 10.59
C LYS A 353 -29.84 11.87 10.29
N PRO A 354 -30.45 11.84 9.08
CA PRO A 354 -31.53 12.73 8.75
C PRO A 354 -32.72 12.60 9.72
N ALA A 355 -33.43 13.71 9.95
CA ALA A 355 -34.57 13.75 10.81
C ALA A 355 -35.70 12.82 10.34
N ASP A 356 -36.30 12.10 11.28
CA ASP A 356 -37.41 11.19 11.01
C ASP A 356 -38.68 11.90 10.63
N GLY A 357 -39.52 11.27 9.79
CA GLY A 357 -40.85 11.73 9.45
C GLY A 357 -40.92 12.88 8.45
N LEU A 358 -39.78 13.44 7.99
CA LEU A 358 -39.76 14.48 6.97
C LEU A 358 -39.69 13.86 5.57
N LYS A 359 -40.50 14.36 4.62
CA LYS A 359 -40.53 13.86 3.21
C LYS A 359 -39.21 13.99 2.47
N GLN A 360 -38.30 14.85 2.94
CA GLN A 360 -37.00 15.11 2.37
C GLN A 360 -35.93 14.40 3.19
N LYS A 361 -35.22 13.45 2.60
CA LYS A 361 -34.16 12.63 3.24
C LYS A 361 -32.84 13.36 3.55
N ASN A 362 -32.72 14.67 3.35
CA ASN A 362 -31.49 15.45 3.45
C ASN A 362 -31.56 16.58 4.50
N ILE A 363 -32.42 16.45 5.53
CA ILE A 363 -32.58 17.45 6.60
C ILE A 363 -32.01 16.85 7.88
N PHE A 364 -31.14 17.59 8.57
CA PHE A 364 -30.47 17.18 9.79
C PHE A 364 -30.92 18.04 10.97
N GLU A 365 -30.92 17.46 12.16
CA GLU A 365 -31.30 18.10 13.41
C GLU A 365 -30.08 18.77 14.05
N LEU A 366 -30.23 19.98 14.54
CA LEU A 366 -29.24 20.69 15.36
C LEU A 366 -29.64 20.59 16.83
N HIS A 367 -28.76 19.94 17.64
CA HIS A 367 -29.01 19.72 19.07
C HIS A 367 -28.19 20.71 19.92
N ALA A 368 -28.77 21.13 21.04
CA ALA A 368 -28.12 21.98 22.02
C ALA A 368 -27.63 21.17 23.22
N LEU A 369 -26.33 21.00 23.33
CA LEU A 369 -25.64 20.31 24.40
C LEU A 369 -25.22 21.33 25.47
N LYS A 370 -25.20 20.88 26.72
CA LYS A 370 -24.79 21.71 27.88
C LYS A 370 -23.48 21.19 28.45
N VAL A 371 -22.49 22.07 28.57
CA VAL A 371 -21.20 21.78 29.20
C VAL A 371 -21.34 22.00 30.69
N THR A 372 -21.30 20.92 31.47
CA THR A 372 -21.46 20.97 32.94
C THR A 372 -20.16 20.73 33.68
N THR A 373 -19.11 20.31 32.98
CA THR A 373 -17.77 20.06 33.54
C THR A 373 -16.85 21.28 33.38
N SER A 374 -15.95 21.49 34.31
CA SER A 374 -15.00 22.61 34.29
C SER A 374 -13.93 22.50 33.21
N ASP A 375 -13.63 21.30 32.74
CA ASP A 375 -12.66 20.98 31.69
C ASP A 375 -13.30 20.97 30.28
N GLY A 376 -14.62 21.19 30.22
CA GLY A 376 -15.36 21.22 28.95
C GLY A 376 -15.54 19.84 28.30
N ARG A 377 -15.28 18.74 29.00
CA ARG A 377 -15.52 17.36 28.52
C ARG A 377 -16.95 16.92 28.79
N ALA A 378 -17.32 15.79 28.23
CA ALA A 378 -18.60 15.16 28.56
C ALA A 378 -18.61 14.70 30.02
N PRO A 379 -19.73 14.82 30.71
CA PRO A 379 -19.87 14.30 32.06
C PRO A 379 -19.62 12.80 32.20
N LEU A 380 -19.84 12.04 31.13
CA LEU A 380 -19.55 10.60 31.04
C LEU A 380 -19.04 10.26 29.63
N GLU A 381 -17.93 9.54 29.57
CA GLU A 381 -17.32 9.10 28.30
C GLU A 381 -17.48 7.59 28.10
N GLY A 382 -17.24 7.09 26.86
CA GLY A 382 -17.45 5.69 26.48
C GLY A 382 -16.48 4.66 27.05
N ASP A 383 -15.43 5.08 27.73
CA ASP A 383 -14.46 4.21 28.41
C ASP A 383 -15.06 3.36 29.55
N VAL A 384 -16.22 3.77 30.05
CA VAL A 384 -17.00 3.04 31.06
C VAL A 384 -17.82 1.88 30.49
N ILE A 385 -17.94 1.74 29.16
CA ILE A 385 -18.71 0.69 28.51
C ILE A 385 -17.90 -0.61 28.47
N THR A 386 -18.51 -1.67 29.00
CA THR A 386 -17.89 -3.01 29.05
C THR A 386 -18.40 -3.96 27.97
N ASP A 387 -19.64 -3.81 27.53
CA ASP A 387 -20.25 -4.62 26.48
C ASP A 387 -21.32 -3.81 25.71
N ALA A 388 -21.48 -4.13 24.42
CA ALA A 388 -22.50 -3.57 23.58
C ALA A 388 -23.04 -4.63 22.62
N LYS A 389 -24.37 -4.72 22.46
CA LYS A 389 -25.05 -5.72 21.62
C LYS A 389 -26.16 -5.08 20.81
N ASP A 390 -26.29 -5.52 19.56
CA ASP A 390 -27.46 -5.24 18.75
C ASP A 390 -28.65 -6.09 19.22
N GLN A 391 -29.80 -5.48 19.39
CA GLN A 391 -31.03 -6.13 19.78
C GLN A 391 -32.27 -5.40 19.22
N PHE A 392 -33.45 -5.95 19.42
CA PHE A 392 -34.68 -5.30 19.05
C PHE A 392 -35.43 -4.80 20.29
N ASP A 393 -35.98 -3.59 20.20
CA ASP A 393 -36.85 -3.05 21.22
C ASP A 393 -38.20 -3.84 21.28
N GLN A 394 -39.06 -3.52 22.26
CA GLN A 394 -40.40 -4.15 22.40
C GLN A 394 -41.34 -3.91 21.19
N TYR A 395 -40.98 -3.01 20.30
CA TYR A 395 -41.72 -2.71 19.07
C TYR A 395 -41.12 -3.32 17.84
N GLY A 396 -40.08 -4.13 17.99
CA GLY A 396 -39.34 -4.76 16.89
C GLY A 396 -38.43 -3.83 16.11
N ARG A 397 -38.04 -2.65 16.66
CA ARG A 397 -37.10 -1.73 16.03
C ARG A 397 -35.68 -2.04 16.50
N PRO A 398 -34.70 -1.98 15.61
CA PRO A 398 -33.29 -2.22 15.98
C PRO A 398 -32.78 -1.16 16.97
N GLU A 399 -32.08 -1.60 18.02
CA GLU A 399 -31.41 -0.75 19.00
C GLU A 399 -30.08 -1.38 19.44
N VAL A 400 -29.21 -0.58 20.05
CA VAL A 400 -27.98 -1.07 20.65
C VAL A 400 -28.10 -1.02 22.17
N SER A 401 -28.05 -2.20 22.79
CA SER A 401 -27.92 -2.31 24.24
C SER A 401 -26.45 -2.17 24.64
N MET A 402 -26.19 -1.37 25.69
CA MET A 402 -24.85 -1.20 26.24
C MET A 402 -24.86 -1.44 27.75
N THR A 403 -23.74 -1.96 28.26
CA THR A 403 -23.54 -2.22 29.70
C THR A 403 -22.29 -1.47 30.16
N MET A 404 -22.39 -0.80 31.30
CA MET A 404 -21.32 0.00 31.90
C MET A 404 -20.65 -0.76 33.05
N ASN A 405 -19.42 -0.37 33.37
CA ASN A 405 -18.76 -0.81 34.58
C ASN A 405 -19.39 -0.16 35.84
N SER A 406 -18.96 -0.57 37.03
CA SER A 406 -19.51 -0.10 38.30
C SER A 406 -19.40 1.41 38.52
N ASP A 407 -18.33 2.03 38.01
CA ASP A 407 -18.07 3.47 38.10
C ASP A 407 -18.94 4.24 37.12
N GLY A 408 -19.04 3.77 35.88
CA GLY A 408 -19.96 4.32 34.89
C GLY A 408 -21.41 4.22 35.31
N ALA A 409 -21.84 3.08 35.89
CA ALA A 409 -23.20 2.90 36.38
C ALA A 409 -23.56 3.90 37.47
N ARG A 410 -22.65 4.23 38.40
CA ARG A 410 -22.88 5.26 39.44
C ARG A 410 -22.97 6.65 38.86
N GLN A 411 -22.11 7.01 37.92
CA GLN A 411 -22.14 8.31 37.24
C GLN A 411 -23.39 8.45 36.38
N TRP A 412 -23.75 7.40 35.65
CA TRP A 412 -24.94 7.36 34.83
C TRP A 412 -26.25 7.52 35.63
N ALA A 413 -26.32 6.87 36.80
CA ALA A 413 -27.43 7.04 37.73
C ALA A 413 -27.54 8.49 38.22
N ALA A 414 -26.43 9.14 38.55
CA ALA A 414 -26.41 10.53 38.96
C ALA A 414 -26.85 11.48 37.83
N ILE A 415 -26.35 11.27 36.60
CA ILE A 415 -26.73 12.07 35.41
C ILE A 415 -28.21 11.90 35.09
N THR A 416 -28.70 10.67 35.03
CA THR A 416 -30.11 10.38 34.73
C THR A 416 -31.06 10.92 35.83
N LYS A 417 -30.68 10.87 37.08
CA LYS A 417 -31.42 11.47 38.17
C LYS A 417 -31.50 12.99 38.09
N ALA A 418 -30.39 13.67 37.73
CA ALA A 418 -30.33 15.13 37.60
C ALA A 418 -31.14 15.65 36.39
N ASN A 419 -31.33 14.80 35.38
CA ASN A 419 -31.98 15.14 34.12
C ASN A 419 -33.36 14.48 33.92
N LEU A 420 -34.07 14.19 34.99
CA LEU A 420 -35.46 13.67 34.92
C LEU A 420 -36.37 14.62 34.14
N GLY A 421 -37.03 14.09 33.11
CA GLY A 421 -37.93 14.86 32.23
C GLY A 421 -37.21 15.65 31.12
N LYS A 422 -35.86 15.71 31.13
CA LYS A 422 -35.02 16.33 30.11
C LYS A 422 -34.42 15.27 29.20
N ALA A 423 -33.80 15.66 28.10
CA ALA A 423 -33.05 14.78 27.24
C ALA A 423 -31.56 14.68 27.67
N VAL A 424 -30.97 13.53 27.49
CA VAL A 424 -29.52 13.33 27.54
C VAL A 424 -29.07 12.86 26.16
N ALA A 425 -28.17 13.62 25.56
CA ALA A 425 -27.68 13.30 24.21
C ALA A 425 -26.54 12.28 24.27
N ILE A 426 -26.65 11.29 23.42
CA ILE A 426 -25.61 10.30 23.15
C ILE A 426 -24.92 10.72 21.85
N VAL A 427 -23.64 11.12 21.99
CA VAL A 427 -22.81 11.66 20.91
C VAL A 427 -21.71 10.68 20.62
N LEU A 428 -21.50 10.37 19.36
CA LEU A 428 -20.38 9.54 18.89
C LEU A 428 -19.61 10.32 17.84
N ASP A 429 -18.31 10.49 18.06
CA ASP A 429 -17.43 11.23 17.15
C ASP A 429 -17.95 12.65 16.80
N GLY A 430 -18.58 13.32 17.78
CA GLY A 430 -19.09 14.68 17.65
C GLY A 430 -20.45 14.83 16.96
N LEU A 431 -21.10 13.74 16.59
CA LEU A 431 -22.47 13.71 16.03
C LEU A 431 -23.47 13.10 17.03
N VAL A 432 -24.65 13.69 17.12
CA VAL A 432 -25.69 13.18 18.01
C VAL A 432 -26.42 12.00 17.36
N TYR A 433 -26.31 10.82 17.95
CA TYR A 433 -27.01 9.63 17.48
C TYR A 433 -28.42 9.54 17.99
N THR A 434 -28.63 9.94 19.25
CA THR A 434 -29.93 9.99 19.87
C THR A 434 -29.90 10.92 21.09
N ALA A 435 -31.03 11.51 21.45
CA ALA A 435 -31.19 12.32 22.65
C ALA A 435 -32.51 11.98 23.34
N PRO A 436 -32.59 10.78 23.96
CA PRO A 436 -33.84 10.32 24.58
C PRO A 436 -34.20 11.12 25.83
N ARG A 437 -35.48 11.25 26.08
CA ARG A 437 -36.00 11.80 27.32
C ARG A 437 -35.77 10.83 28.47
N ILE A 438 -35.24 11.29 29.57
CA ILE A 438 -35.06 10.50 30.80
C ILE A 438 -36.34 10.43 31.59
N ASN A 439 -36.92 9.24 31.71
CA ASN A 439 -38.18 9.02 32.42
C ASN A 439 -37.96 8.56 33.87
N SER A 440 -36.81 7.92 34.17
CA SER A 440 -36.47 7.43 35.51
C SER A 440 -34.98 7.38 35.70
N GLU A 441 -34.51 7.35 36.96
CA GLU A 441 -33.13 7.09 37.33
C GLU A 441 -32.73 5.69 36.88
N ILE A 442 -31.58 5.57 36.19
CA ILE A 442 -31.06 4.29 35.67
C ILE A 442 -29.88 3.85 36.52
N THR A 443 -30.15 2.99 37.51
CA THR A 443 -29.13 2.52 38.49
C THR A 443 -28.39 1.27 38.05
N GLY A 444 -28.95 0.50 37.07
CA GLY A 444 -28.39 -0.81 36.67
C GLY A 444 -27.18 -0.77 35.72
N GLY A 445 -26.74 0.42 35.29
CA GLY A 445 -25.63 0.55 34.36
C GLY A 445 -25.87 -0.04 32.96
N SER A 446 -27.14 -0.44 32.67
CA SER A 446 -27.52 -0.90 31.34
C SER A 446 -28.40 0.15 30.69
N SER A 447 -28.14 0.48 29.44
CA SER A 447 -28.88 1.47 28.68
C SER A 447 -28.94 1.10 27.20
N SER A 448 -29.97 1.60 26.47
CA SER A 448 -30.05 1.34 25.02
C SER A 448 -29.96 2.61 24.20
N ILE A 449 -29.30 2.52 23.07
CA ILE A 449 -29.24 3.57 22.05
C ILE A 449 -30.31 3.22 21.01
N SER A 450 -31.37 3.94 21.01
CA SER A 450 -32.51 3.79 20.08
C SER A 450 -32.59 4.97 19.12
N GLY A 451 -33.06 4.73 17.89
CA GLY A 451 -33.23 5.76 16.85
C GLY A 451 -33.66 5.11 15.53
N SER A 452 -33.59 5.85 14.43
CA SER A 452 -33.85 5.35 13.09
C SER A 452 -32.72 4.53 12.55
N PHE A 453 -32.45 3.37 13.18
CA PHE A 453 -31.40 2.46 12.80
C PHE A 453 -31.89 1.35 11.89
N THR A 454 -31.05 0.96 10.92
CA THR A 454 -31.17 -0.33 10.27
C THR A 454 -30.50 -1.41 11.14
N ILE A 455 -30.76 -2.68 10.88
CA ILE A 455 -30.10 -3.81 11.57
C ILE A 455 -28.57 -3.74 11.37
N GLU A 456 -28.13 -3.32 10.20
CA GLU A 456 -26.71 -3.15 9.90
C GLU A 456 -26.07 -2.02 10.70
N ASP A 457 -26.76 -0.88 10.83
CA ASP A 457 -26.31 0.25 11.64
C ASP A 457 -26.13 -0.13 13.11
N THR A 458 -27.08 -0.86 13.70
CA THR A 458 -27.00 -1.28 15.11
C THR A 458 -25.87 -2.27 15.33
N LYS A 459 -25.67 -3.19 14.40
CA LYS A 459 -24.56 -4.13 14.44
C LYS A 459 -23.21 -3.41 14.35
N ASP A 460 -23.05 -2.46 13.42
CA ASP A 460 -21.84 -1.69 13.26
C ASP A 460 -21.53 -0.83 14.47
N LEU A 461 -22.55 -0.18 15.02
CA LEU A 461 -22.43 0.62 16.23
C LEU A 461 -22.06 -0.23 17.44
N ALA A 462 -22.72 -1.38 17.65
CA ALA A 462 -22.41 -2.29 18.72
C ALA A 462 -20.96 -2.82 18.62
N ASN A 463 -20.53 -3.23 17.45
CA ASN A 463 -19.17 -3.67 17.19
C ASN A 463 -18.12 -2.57 17.43
N THR A 464 -18.44 -1.34 17.00
CA THR A 464 -17.57 -0.17 17.20
C THR A 464 -17.39 0.14 18.69
N LEU A 465 -18.49 0.14 19.45
CA LEU A 465 -18.46 0.38 20.90
C LEU A 465 -17.71 -0.73 21.65
N LYS A 466 -17.94 -1.98 21.27
CA LYS A 466 -17.28 -3.14 21.87
C LYS A 466 -15.78 -3.20 21.57
N SER A 467 -15.33 -2.72 20.41
CA SER A 467 -13.92 -2.68 20.05
C SER A 467 -13.10 -1.64 20.81
N GLY A 468 -13.76 -0.69 21.44
CA GLY A 468 -13.14 0.36 22.25
C GLY A 468 -12.78 1.64 21.47
N ARG A 469 -12.43 2.68 22.26
CA ARG A 469 -12.05 4.02 21.78
C ARG A 469 -10.60 4.00 21.26
N MET A 470 -10.34 4.68 20.15
CA MET A 470 -8.98 4.98 19.72
C MET A 470 -8.43 6.19 20.49
N PRO A 471 -7.17 6.10 20.97
CA PRO A 471 -6.54 7.21 21.70
C PRO A 471 -6.41 8.50 20.90
N ALA A 472 -6.26 8.38 19.58
CA ALA A 472 -6.22 9.49 18.63
C ALA A 472 -6.93 9.09 17.32
N PRO A 473 -7.42 10.08 16.56
CA PRO A 473 -8.06 9.80 15.28
C PRO A 473 -7.06 9.19 14.29
N ALA A 474 -7.52 8.18 13.56
CA ALA A 474 -6.78 7.56 12.46
C ALA A 474 -7.20 8.20 11.14
N ARG A 475 -6.22 8.45 10.27
CA ARG A 475 -6.44 8.97 8.92
C ARG A 475 -5.99 7.95 7.89
N ILE A 476 -6.75 7.81 6.81
CA ILE A 476 -6.33 7.01 5.67
C ILE A 476 -5.40 7.87 4.81
N VAL A 477 -4.10 7.54 4.83
CA VAL A 477 -3.07 8.24 4.05
C VAL A 477 -2.77 7.57 2.73
N GLN A 478 -3.10 6.28 2.61
CA GLN A 478 -3.07 5.53 1.36
C GLN A 478 -4.25 4.58 1.35
N GLU A 479 -4.87 4.44 0.19
CA GLU A 479 -5.99 3.52 -0.02
C GLU A 479 -5.89 2.89 -1.40
N GLU A 480 -6.28 1.64 -1.49
CA GLU A 480 -6.41 0.89 -2.71
C GLU A 480 -7.64 -0.01 -2.63
N VAL A 481 -8.54 0.15 -3.58
CA VAL A 481 -9.76 -0.66 -3.71
C VAL A 481 -9.74 -1.37 -5.05
N VAL A 482 -9.89 -2.68 -5.03
CA VAL A 482 -9.90 -3.53 -6.23
C VAL A 482 -11.22 -4.30 -6.29
N GLY A 483 -11.93 -4.16 -7.39
CA GLY A 483 -13.18 -4.88 -7.61
C GLY A 483 -12.96 -6.39 -7.78
N PRO A 484 -13.88 -7.25 -7.30
CA PRO A 484 -13.75 -8.72 -7.36
C PRO A 484 -13.61 -9.28 -8.78
N THR A 485 -14.24 -8.63 -9.75
CA THR A 485 -14.18 -9.05 -11.16
C THR A 485 -12.81 -8.85 -11.79
N LEU A 486 -12.11 -7.77 -11.41
CA LEU A 486 -10.73 -7.51 -11.84
C LEU A 486 -9.78 -8.55 -11.25
N GLY A 487 -9.96 -8.90 -9.97
CA GLY A 487 -9.20 -9.94 -9.30
C GLY A 487 -9.36 -11.30 -10.00
N ALA A 488 -10.58 -11.72 -10.30
CA ALA A 488 -10.84 -12.99 -10.99
C ALA A 488 -10.19 -13.06 -12.38
N GLN A 489 -10.23 -11.97 -13.15
CA GLN A 489 -9.57 -11.89 -14.46
C GLN A 489 -8.05 -11.98 -14.33
N SER A 490 -7.49 -11.29 -13.35
CA SER A 490 -6.05 -11.30 -13.05
C SER A 490 -5.57 -12.70 -12.64
N ILE A 491 -6.34 -13.44 -11.83
CA ILE A 491 -6.05 -14.83 -11.47
C ILE A 491 -5.98 -15.70 -12.73
N GLN A 492 -7.00 -15.63 -13.57
CA GLN A 492 -7.05 -16.46 -14.76
C GLN A 492 -5.87 -16.19 -15.71
N GLN A 493 -5.57 -14.93 -15.98
CA GLN A 493 -4.42 -14.55 -16.81
C GLN A 493 -3.09 -14.98 -16.18
N GLY A 494 -2.92 -14.76 -14.87
CA GLY A 494 -1.73 -15.14 -14.12
C GLY A 494 -1.50 -16.65 -14.13
N LEU A 495 -2.53 -17.46 -13.88
CA LEU A 495 -2.44 -18.93 -13.89
C LEU A 495 -2.13 -19.50 -15.27
N TRP A 496 -2.76 -18.98 -16.34
CA TRP A 496 -2.45 -19.42 -17.70
C TRP A 496 -1.03 -19.07 -18.13
N SER A 497 -0.58 -17.84 -17.83
CA SER A 497 0.80 -17.43 -18.14
C SER A 497 1.82 -18.29 -17.39
N PHE A 498 1.53 -18.59 -16.12
CA PHE A 498 2.32 -19.49 -15.27
C PHE A 498 2.40 -20.90 -15.87
N ALA A 499 1.24 -21.50 -16.18
CA ALA A 499 1.18 -22.88 -16.71
C ALA A 499 1.95 -23.02 -18.03
N ILE A 500 1.78 -22.05 -18.93
CA ILE A 500 2.48 -22.05 -20.23
C ILE A 500 3.97 -21.87 -20.04
N ALA A 501 4.41 -20.90 -19.21
CA ALA A 501 5.82 -20.70 -18.88
C ALA A 501 6.46 -21.96 -18.31
N PHE A 502 5.75 -22.62 -17.39
CA PHE A 502 6.19 -23.85 -16.75
C PHE A 502 6.39 -24.99 -17.75
N VAL A 503 5.41 -25.22 -18.64
CA VAL A 503 5.47 -26.25 -19.67
C VAL A 503 6.60 -25.98 -20.66
N LEU A 504 6.74 -24.71 -21.12
CA LEU A 504 7.84 -24.33 -22.03
C LEU A 504 9.21 -24.57 -21.40
N LEU A 505 9.37 -24.23 -20.12
CA LEU A 505 10.62 -24.46 -19.39
C LEU A 505 10.93 -25.96 -19.23
N MET A 506 9.92 -26.78 -18.93
CA MET A 506 10.08 -28.24 -18.85
C MET A 506 10.52 -28.85 -20.17
N ILE A 507 9.91 -28.40 -21.27
CA ILE A 507 10.29 -28.84 -22.62
C ILE A 507 11.73 -28.41 -22.93
N TYR A 508 12.10 -27.18 -22.62
CA TYR A 508 13.44 -26.64 -22.81
C TYR A 508 14.50 -27.49 -22.10
N MET A 509 14.26 -27.86 -20.83
CA MET A 509 15.20 -28.69 -20.05
C MET A 509 15.42 -30.07 -20.67
N VAL A 510 14.39 -30.72 -21.18
CA VAL A 510 14.49 -32.01 -21.85
C VAL A 510 15.27 -31.87 -23.18
N ILE A 511 15.01 -30.83 -23.97
CA ILE A 511 15.70 -30.57 -25.23
C ILE A 511 17.18 -30.30 -25.01
N MET A 512 17.54 -29.57 -23.93
CA MET A 512 18.96 -29.20 -23.69
C MET A 512 19.79 -30.30 -23.02
N TYR A 513 19.21 -31.09 -22.08
CA TYR A 513 20.00 -31.97 -21.21
C TYR A 513 19.66 -33.46 -21.30
N ASP A 514 18.90 -33.86 -22.32
CA ASP A 514 18.39 -35.22 -22.49
C ASP A 514 17.25 -35.58 -21.54
N VAL A 515 16.53 -36.67 -21.83
CA VAL A 515 15.28 -37.03 -21.17
C VAL A 515 15.42 -37.26 -19.67
N ILE A 516 16.43 -38.05 -19.23
CA ILE A 516 16.56 -38.38 -17.79
C ILE A 516 17.02 -37.19 -16.96
N PRO A 517 18.11 -36.46 -17.27
CA PRO A 517 18.52 -35.28 -16.53
C PRO A 517 17.47 -34.17 -16.62
N GLY A 518 16.87 -33.97 -17.80
CA GLY A 518 15.81 -32.96 -17.98
C GLY A 518 14.58 -33.25 -17.15
N MET A 519 14.11 -34.53 -17.14
CA MET A 519 12.96 -34.90 -16.29
C MET A 519 13.28 -34.81 -14.80
N LEU A 520 14.52 -35.11 -14.39
CA LEU A 520 14.90 -34.95 -12.97
C LEU A 520 14.94 -33.48 -12.55
N ALA A 521 15.42 -32.58 -13.41
CA ALA A 521 15.36 -31.14 -13.18
C ALA A 521 13.89 -30.67 -13.10
N ASN A 522 13.03 -31.19 -13.95
CA ASN A 522 11.59 -30.90 -13.92
C ASN A 522 10.91 -31.40 -12.64
N CYS A 523 11.30 -32.58 -12.14
CA CYS A 523 10.84 -33.07 -10.83
C CYS A 523 11.33 -32.17 -9.67
N ALA A 524 12.57 -31.69 -9.75
CA ALA A 524 13.08 -30.73 -8.75
C ALA A 524 12.32 -29.38 -8.81
N LEU A 525 11.96 -28.94 -10.00
CA LEU A 525 11.16 -27.73 -10.22
C LEU A 525 9.74 -27.85 -9.65
N LEU A 526 9.09 -29.01 -9.88
CA LEU A 526 7.79 -29.33 -9.27
C LEU A 526 7.87 -29.38 -7.74
N ALA A 527 8.92 -30.01 -7.21
CA ALA A 527 9.15 -30.06 -5.77
C ALA A 527 9.40 -28.67 -5.18
N ASN A 528 10.15 -27.81 -5.89
CA ASN A 528 10.36 -26.41 -5.49
C ASN A 528 9.02 -25.66 -5.39
N LEU A 529 8.20 -25.73 -6.42
CA LEU A 529 6.86 -25.12 -6.42
C LEU A 529 5.99 -25.64 -5.26
N PHE A 530 5.96 -26.95 -5.08
CA PHE A 530 5.18 -27.60 -4.03
C PHE A 530 5.62 -27.15 -2.63
N PHE A 531 6.92 -27.10 -2.37
CA PHE A 531 7.46 -26.63 -1.08
C PHE A 531 7.24 -25.14 -0.87
N THR A 532 7.41 -24.33 -1.90
CA THR A 532 7.16 -22.88 -1.85
C THR A 532 5.71 -22.60 -1.47
N LEU A 533 4.75 -23.24 -2.13
CA LEU A 533 3.33 -23.09 -1.81
C LEU A 533 2.99 -23.63 -0.41
N GLY A 534 3.57 -24.76 -0.01
CA GLY A 534 3.39 -25.34 1.32
C GLY A 534 3.90 -24.44 2.44
N ILE A 535 5.07 -23.83 2.26
CA ILE A 535 5.66 -22.90 3.21
C ILE A 535 4.81 -21.61 3.30
N LEU A 536 4.38 -21.06 2.15
CA LEU A 536 3.49 -19.90 2.11
C LEU A 536 2.18 -20.16 2.86
N ALA A 537 1.56 -21.32 2.65
CA ALA A 537 0.36 -21.72 3.38
C ALA A 537 0.63 -21.85 4.89
N SER A 538 1.78 -22.39 5.29
CA SER A 538 2.19 -22.53 6.70
C SER A 538 2.33 -21.18 7.40
N PHE A 539 2.88 -20.18 6.71
CA PHE A 539 3.02 -18.83 7.26
C PHE A 539 1.76 -17.97 7.11
N GLN A 540 0.67 -18.50 6.56
CA GLN A 540 -0.57 -17.77 6.26
C GLN A 540 -0.31 -16.50 5.46
N SER A 541 0.71 -16.51 4.60
CA SER A 541 1.07 -15.36 3.77
C SER A 541 0.14 -15.25 2.58
N ALA A 542 -0.36 -14.04 2.31
CA ALA A 542 -1.24 -13.80 1.18
C ALA A 542 -0.47 -13.86 -0.15
N LEU A 543 -1.00 -14.60 -1.10
CA LEU A 543 -0.50 -14.67 -2.47
C LEU A 543 -1.06 -13.48 -3.26
N THR A 544 -0.20 -12.55 -3.67
CA THR A 544 -0.52 -11.37 -4.48
C THR A 544 -0.13 -11.59 -5.95
N MET A 545 -0.58 -10.72 -6.87
CA MET A 545 -0.14 -10.79 -8.28
C MET A 545 1.38 -10.64 -8.43
N PRO A 546 2.05 -9.67 -7.79
CA PRO A 546 3.51 -9.67 -7.75
C PRO A 546 4.09 -10.92 -7.08
N GLY A 547 3.42 -11.50 -6.08
CA GLY A 547 3.82 -12.76 -5.46
C GLY A 547 3.81 -13.93 -6.45
N ILE A 548 2.79 -14.04 -7.31
CA ILE A 548 2.77 -15.00 -8.42
C ILE A 548 3.95 -14.73 -9.37
N ALA A 549 4.22 -13.48 -9.74
CA ALA A 549 5.37 -13.14 -10.57
C ALA A 549 6.70 -13.56 -9.89
N GLY A 550 6.80 -13.43 -8.56
CA GLY A 550 7.93 -13.94 -7.76
C GLY A 550 8.10 -15.46 -7.86
N ILE A 551 7.01 -16.23 -7.72
CA ILE A 551 7.03 -17.69 -7.90
C ILE A 551 7.47 -18.04 -9.32
N VAL A 552 6.92 -17.40 -10.35
CA VAL A 552 7.26 -17.66 -11.76
C VAL A 552 8.72 -17.32 -12.04
N LEU A 553 9.22 -16.21 -11.48
CA LEU A 553 10.63 -15.84 -11.57
C LEU A 553 11.54 -16.89 -10.91
N THR A 554 11.15 -17.38 -9.73
CA THR A 554 11.92 -18.43 -9.03
C THR A 554 11.95 -19.74 -9.79
N LEU A 555 10.95 -20.06 -10.61
CA LEU A 555 11.02 -21.21 -11.52
C LEU A 555 12.12 -21.04 -12.56
N GLY A 556 12.25 -19.84 -13.15
CA GLY A 556 13.31 -19.51 -14.10
C GLY A 556 14.70 -19.62 -13.46
N THR A 557 14.85 -19.08 -12.23
CA THR A 557 16.13 -19.10 -11.50
C THR A 557 16.43 -20.46 -10.85
N ALA A 558 15.40 -21.26 -10.51
CA ALA A 558 15.59 -22.60 -9.95
C ALA A 558 16.23 -23.57 -10.95
N VAL A 559 15.96 -23.38 -12.23
CA VAL A 559 16.57 -24.16 -13.30
C VAL A 559 18.07 -23.84 -13.45
N ASP A 560 18.50 -22.59 -13.15
CA ASP A 560 19.90 -22.15 -13.28
C ASP A 560 20.87 -23.03 -12.48
N ALA A 561 20.51 -23.38 -11.24
CA ALA A 561 21.32 -24.27 -10.43
C ALA A 561 21.52 -25.65 -11.09
N ASN A 562 20.48 -26.23 -11.69
CA ASN A 562 20.56 -27.50 -12.42
C ASN A 562 21.38 -27.35 -13.71
N VAL A 563 21.18 -26.26 -14.45
CA VAL A 563 21.98 -25.92 -15.66
C VAL A 563 23.45 -25.87 -15.31
N LEU A 564 23.81 -25.17 -14.20
CA LEU A 564 25.21 -25.07 -13.75
C LEU A 564 25.82 -26.43 -13.42
N ILE A 565 25.07 -27.24 -12.67
CA ILE A 565 25.52 -28.58 -12.31
C ILE A 565 25.71 -29.44 -13.57
N TYR A 566 24.74 -29.43 -14.49
CA TYR A 566 24.79 -30.27 -15.70
C TYR A 566 25.87 -29.82 -16.69
N GLU A 567 26.06 -28.50 -16.88
CA GLU A 567 27.17 -28.01 -17.70
C GLU A 567 28.54 -28.39 -17.10
N ARG A 568 28.68 -28.34 -15.76
CA ARG A 568 29.92 -28.78 -15.11
C ARG A 568 30.13 -30.30 -15.22
N ILE A 569 29.07 -31.11 -15.11
CA ILE A 569 29.15 -32.55 -15.36
C ILE A 569 29.60 -32.83 -16.83
N LYS A 570 29.03 -32.09 -17.80
CA LYS A 570 29.45 -32.19 -19.23
C LYS A 570 30.94 -31.88 -19.43
N GLU A 571 31.45 -30.86 -18.73
CA GLU A 571 32.88 -30.51 -18.78
C GLU A 571 33.75 -31.66 -18.24
N GLU A 572 33.41 -32.22 -17.09
CA GLU A 572 34.16 -33.32 -16.46
C GLU A 572 34.06 -34.61 -17.29
N MET A 573 32.95 -34.90 -17.92
CA MET A 573 32.80 -36.00 -18.86
C MET A 573 33.64 -35.79 -20.14
N ARG A 574 33.71 -34.56 -20.64
CA ARG A 574 34.57 -34.22 -21.79
C ARG A 574 36.07 -34.34 -21.45
N ALA A 575 36.41 -34.12 -20.18
CA ALA A 575 37.78 -34.34 -19.68
C ALA A 575 38.11 -35.84 -19.49
N GLY A 576 37.19 -36.76 -19.84
CA GLY A 576 37.40 -38.21 -19.83
C GLY A 576 37.07 -38.92 -18.53
N LYS A 577 36.41 -38.24 -17.55
CA LYS A 577 35.99 -38.87 -16.30
C LYS A 577 34.76 -39.76 -16.53
N GLY A 578 34.71 -40.88 -15.83
CA GLY A 578 33.50 -41.71 -15.74
C GLY A 578 32.30 -40.96 -15.14
N ILE A 579 31.08 -41.40 -15.46
CA ILE A 579 29.87 -40.68 -15.05
C ILE A 579 29.76 -40.52 -13.53
N LYS A 580 30.19 -41.51 -12.71
CA LYS A 580 30.14 -41.44 -11.24
C LYS A 580 31.07 -40.32 -10.74
N ASP A 581 32.29 -40.26 -11.25
CA ASP A 581 33.28 -39.25 -10.87
C ASP A 581 32.95 -37.87 -11.42
N ALA A 582 32.46 -37.81 -12.67
CA ALA A 582 32.00 -36.58 -13.31
C ALA A 582 30.83 -35.96 -12.55
N LEU A 583 29.89 -36.76 -12.09
CA LEU A 583 28.75 -36.31 -11.30
C LEU A 583 29.21 -35.78 -9.92
N GLN A 584 30.07 -36.52 -9.22
CA GLN A 584 30.61 -36.08 -7.93
C GLN A 584 31.39 -34.76 -8.07
N ALA A 585 32.25 -34.67 -9.07
CA ALA A 585 33.00 -33.45 -9.36
C ALA A 585 32.08 -32.29 -9.77
N GLY A 586 31.09 -32.55 -10.63
CA GLY A 586 30.14 -31.54 -11.09
C GLY A 586 29.35 -30.87 -9.94
N TYR A 587 28.79 -31.68 -9.04
CA TYR A 587 28.09 -31.13 -7.86
C TYR A 587 29.02 -30.41 -6.89
N SER A 588 30.24 -30.92 -6.69
CA SER A 588 31.22 -30.31 -5.77
C SER A 588 31.74 -28.97 -6.29
N ASN A 589 32.09 -28.93 -7.57
CA ASN A 589 32.66 -27.73 -8.19
C ASN A 589 31.63 -26.65 -8.48
N ALA A 590 30.36 -27.03 -8.77
CA ALA A 590 29.29 -26.10 -8.98
C ALA A 590 28.75 -25.47 -7.66
N PHE A 591 28.93 -26.16 -6.52
CA PHE A 591 28.33 -25.77 -5.24
C PHE A 591 28.65 -24.33 -4.83
N SER A 592 29.92 -23.94 -4.92
CA SER A 592 30.38 -22.60 -4.54
C SER A 592 29.69 -21.52 -5.35
N ALA A 593 29.63 -21.67 -6.67
CA ALA A 593 28.99 -20.68 -7.54
C ALA A 593 27.47 -20.62 -7.35
N ILE A 594 26.81 -21.78 -7.12
CA ILE A 594 25.37 -21.82 -6.84
C ILE A 594 25.06 -21.14 -5.49
N PHE A 595 25.86 -21.38 -4.47
CA PHE A 595 25.69 -20.76 -3.16
C PHE A 595 25.84 -19.24 -3.26
N ASP A 596 26.92 -18.77 -3.89
CA ASP A 596 27.20 -17.32 -4.04
C ASP A 596 26.09 -16.61 -4.81
N SER A 597 25.60 -17.22 -5.88
CA SER A 597 24.50 -16.73 -6.71
C SER A 597 23.18 -16.59 -5.91
N ASN A 598 22.79 -17.65 -5.23
CA ASN A 598 21.55 -17.63 -4.42
C ASN A 598 21.69 -16.69 -3.23
N PHE A 599 22.87 -16.59 -2.62
CA PHE A 599 23.11 -15.69 -1.49
C PHE A 599 23.04 -14.21 -1.89
N THR A 600 23.58 -13.83 -3.06
CA THR A 600 23.45 -12.46 -3.57
C THR A 600 22.00 -12.11 -3.89
N SER A 601 21.25 -13.03 -4.48
CA SER A 601 19.81 -12.85 -4.72
C SER A 601 19.01 -12.76 -3.40
N LEU A 602 19.41 -13.52 -2.38
CA LEU A 602 18.81 -13.46 -1.03
C LEU A 602 19.05 -12.11 -0.37
N ILE A 603 20.25 -11.51 -0.50
CA ILE A 603 20.54 -10.16 0.02
C ILE A 603 19.54 -9.14 -0.58
N THR A 604 19.38 -9.15 -1.90
CA THR A 604 18.45 -8.23 -2.57
C THR A 604 17.00 -8.51 -2.19
N GLY A 605 16.61 -9.77 -2.03
CA GLY A 605 15.30 -10.18 -1.56
C GLY A 605 15.01 -9.69 -0.13
N ILE A 606 15.97 -9.80 0.78
CA ILE A 606 15.84 -9.30 2.16
C ILE A 606 15.71 -7.77 2.18
N ILE A 607 16.53 -7.06 1.40
CA ILE A 607 16.41 -5.61 1.29
C ILE A 607 14.99 -5.24 0.82
N LEU A 608 14.49 -5.92 -0.20
CA LEU A 608 13.15 -5.70 -0.73
C LEU A 608 12.05 -6.05 0.28
N LEU A 609 12.24 -7.08 1.10
CA LEU A 609 11.31 -7.46 2.17
C LEU A 609 11.22 -6.39 3.27
N VAL A 610 12.37 -5.83 3.66
CA VAL A 610 12.45 -4.81 4.72
C VAL A 610 11.96 -3.43 4.25
N THR A 611 12.28 -3.07 3.01
CA THR A 611 11.98 -1.73 2.48
C THR A 611 10.67 -1.66 1.69
N GLY A 612 10.17 -2.80 1.20
CA GLY A 612 8.95 -2.90 0.42
C GLY A 612 7.69 -2.86 1.28
N THR A 613 6.60 -2.36 0.70
CA THR A 613 5.27 -2.32 1.32
C THR A 613 4.26 -3.10 0.48
N GLY A 614 3.16 -3.54 1.09
CA GLY A 614 2.03 -4.18 0.39
C GLY A 614 2.43 -5.28 -0.61
N PRO A 615 2.04 -5.13 -1.89
CA PRO A 615 2.28 -6.14 -2.92
C PRO A 615 3.74 -6.51 -3.14
N ILE A 616 4.68 -5.54 -2.96
CA ILE A 616 6.12 -5.80 -3.13
C ILE A 616 6.65 -6.72 -2.03
N ARG A 617 6.17 -6.57 -0.81
CA ARG A 617 6.55 -7.45 0.31
C ARG A 617 6.10 -8.88 0.04
N GLY A 618 4.90 -9.08 -0.55
CA GLY A 618 4.42 -10.38 -1.01
C GLY A 618 5.34 -10.99 -2.07
N PHE A 619 5.78 -10.21 -3.07
CA PHE A 619 6.77 -10.62 -4.06
C PHE A 619 8.09 -11.03 -3.40
N ALA A 620 8.66 -10.21 -2.52
CA ALA A 620 9.92 -10.49 -1.84
C ALA A 620 9.85 -11.78 -1.01
N THR A 621 8.75 -11.99 -0.29
CA THR A 621 8.51 -13.19 0.52
C THR A 621 8.51 -14.45 -0.35
N THR A 622 7.72 -14.44 -1.45
CA THR A 622 7.66 -15.60 -2.36
C THR A 622 9.01 -15.85 -3.03
N TRP A 623 9.72 -14.80 -3.40
CA TRP A 623 11.04 -14.90 -4.03
C TRP A 623 12.09 -15.49 -3.09
N ILE A 624 12.19 -15.01 -1.84
CA ILE A 624 13.10 -15.54 -0.81
C ILE A 624 12.83 -17.03 -0.54
N ILE A 625 11.57 -17.39 -0.30
CA ILE A 625 11.18 -18.78 -0.05
C ILE A 625 11.55 -19.64 -1.27
N GLY A 626 11.23 -19.18 -2.46
CA GLY A 626 11.53 -19.86 -3.71
C GLY A 626 13.04 -20.09 -3.93
N ILE A 627 13.90 -19.11 -3.62
CA ILE A 627 15.37 -19.24 -3.69
C ILE A 627 15.85 -20.35 -2.72
N ILE A 628 15.38 -20.33 -1.47
CA ILE A 628 15.79 -21.33 -0.47
C ILE A 628 15.34 -22.74 -0.88
N CYS A 629 14.09 -22.87 -1.34
CA CYS A 629 13.54 -24.13 -1.84
C CYS A 629 14.28 -24.62 -3.10
N SER A 630 14.62 -23.72 -4.04
CA SER A 630 15.32 -24.07 -5.26
C SER A 630 16.72 -24.59 -4.97
N PHE A 631 17.46 -23.92 -4.07
CA PHE A 631 18.77 -24.38 -3.63
C PHE A 631 18.70 -25.79 -3.03
N PHE A 632 17.71 -26.04 -2.16
CA PHE A 632 17.49 -27.35 -1.57
C PHE A 632 17.14 -28.43 -2.59
N THR A 633 16.21 -28.16 -3.48
CA THR A 633 15.73 -29.14 -4.48
C THR A 633 16.77 -29.42 -5.55
N ALA A 634 17.42 -28.38 -6.09
CA ALA A 634 18.39 -28.54 -7.18
C ALA A 634 19.72 -29.13 -6.72
N VAL A 635 20.23 -28.79 -5.53
CA VAL A 635 21.56 -29.25 -5.08
C VAL A 635 21.47 -30.56 -4.32
N TYR A 636 20.47 -30.72 -3.44
CA TYR A 636 20.44 -31.89 -2.55
C TYR A 636 19.52 -33.01 -3.06
N LEU A 637 18.28 -32.69 -3.48
CA LEU A 637 17.33 -33.73 -3.90
C LEU A 637 17.76 -34.40 -5.22
N THR A 638 18.13 -33.63 -6.22
CA THR A 638 18.61 -34.20 -7.51
C THR A 638 19.85 -35.06 -7.32
N ARG A 639 20.79 -34.59 -6.48
CA ARG A 639 22.00 -35.36 -6.15
C ARG A 639 21.69 -36.71 -5.51
N ILE A 640 20.78 -36.76 -4.54
CA ILE A 640 20.39 -38.01 -3.86
C ILE A 640 19.82 -39.00 -4.88
N VAL A 641 18.97 -38.53 -5.79
CA VAL A 641 18.36 -39.40 -6.82
C VAL A 641 19.43 -39.95 -7.75
N PHE A 642 20.35 -39.12 -8.28
CA PHE A 642 21.45 -39.59 -9.12
C PHE A 642 22.36 -40.56 -8.38
N GLU A 643 22.82 -40.22 -7.16
CA GLU A 643 23.72 -41.08 -6.40
C GLU A 643 23.07 -42.45 -6.05
N ASN A 644 21.76 -42.46 -5.76
CA ASN A 644 21.00 -43.68 -5.47
C ASN A 644 20.87 -44.58 -6.70
N ARG A 645 20.60 -43.98 -7.88
CA ARG A 645 20.45 -44.73 -9.13
C ARG A 645 21.80 -45.26 -9.63
N LEU A 646 22.84 -44.45 -9.59
CA LEU A 646 24.23 -44.84 -9.96
C LEU A 646 24.84 -45.85 -8.97
N GLY A 647 24.46 -45.79 -7.69
CA GLY A 647 24.83 -46.79 -6.68
C GLY A 647 24.23 -48.16 -6.91
N LYS A 648 23.11 -48.24 -7.67
CA LYS A 648 22.43 -49.46 -8.12
C LYS A 648 22.82 -49.84 -9.55
N ASP A 649 23.95 -49.32 -10.09
CA ASP A 649 24.45 -49.50 -11.43
C ASP A 649 23.46 -49.21 -12.56
N LYS A 650 22.46 -48.33 -12.26
CA LYS A 650 21.53 -47.79 -13.26
C LYS A 650 22.05 -46.46 -13.77
N TRP A 651 21.70 -46.09 -14.98
CA TRP A 651 22.08 -44.84 -15.66
C TRP A 651 23.59 -44.64 -15.91
N LEU A 652 24.37 -45.75 -16.01
CA LEU A 652 25.81 -45.69 -16.27
C LEU A 652 26.19 -45.08 -17.63
N ASN A 653 25.29 -45.19 -18.61
CA ASN A 653 25.47 -44.63 -19.96
C ASN A 653 24.72 -43.33 -20.21
N GLN A 654 24.31 -42.66 -19.12
CA GLN A 654 23.52 -41.43 -19.22
C GLN A 654 24.33 -40.32 -19.87
N LYS A 655 23.72 -39.61 -20.80
CA LYS A 655 24.24 -38.41 -21.44
C LYS A 655 23.57 -37.19 -20.83
N PHE A 656 24.30 -36.07 -20.78
CA PHE A 656 23.76 -34.78 -20.33
C PHE A 656 23.62 -33.80 -21.52
N TYR A 657 23.40 -34.32 -22.71
CA TYR A 657 23.20 -33.55 -23.93
C TYR A 657 22.36 -34.32 -24.94
N THR A 658 21.60 -33.62 -25.75
CA THR A 658 20.86 -34.12 -26.90
C THR A 658 21.70 -33.92 -28.19
N SER A 659 21.21 -34.42 -29.33
CA SER A 659 21.81 -34.15 -30.64
C SER A 659 21.87 -32.65 -30.95
N ILE A 660 20.92 -31.85 -30.49
CA ILE A 660 20.84 -30.39 -30.67
C ILE A 660 21.89 -29.69 -29.80
N SER A 661 22.00 -30.07 -28.53
CA SER A 661 22.84 -29.36 -27.55
C SER A 661 24.28 -29.82 -27.49
N LYS A 662 24.62 -30.94 -28.18
CA LYS A 662 25.93 -31.54 -28.16
C LYS A 662 27.05 -30.60 -28.63
N ASN A 663 26.82 -29.89 -29.72
CA ASN A 663 27.76 -29.02 -30.38
C ASN A 663 27.45 -27.52 -30.25
N LEU A 664 26.44 -27.17 -29.49
CA LEU A 664 26.00 -25.77 -29.31
C LEU A 664 27.16 -24.98 -28.68
N MET A 665 27.68 -24.00 -29.42
CA MET A 665 28.73 -23.03 -28.98
C MET A 665 30.05 -23.69 -28.53
N ARG A 666 30.36 -24.92 -28.97
CA ARG A 666 31.52 -25.71 -28.49
C ARG A 666 32.88 -25.12 -28.85
N ASN A 667 33.01 -24.47 -30.01
CA ASN A 667 34.28 -23.99 -30.56
C ASN A 667 34.29 -22.46 -30.73
N MET A 668 33.72 -21.73 -29.78
CA MET A 668 33.81 -20.28 -29.83
C MET A 668 35.12 -19.79 -29.20
N HIS A 669 35.88 -19.02 -29.96
CA HIS A 669 37.13 -18.37 -29.56
C HIS A 669 37.00 -16.86 -29.82
N ILE A 670 36.06 -16.20 -29.14
CA ILE A 670 35.83 -14.77 -29.33
C ILE A 670 36.83 -14.01 -28.46
N LYS A 671 37.51 -13.03 -29.06
CA LYS A 671 38.48 -12.15 -28.35
C LYS A 671 37.75 -10.96 -27.69
N PHE A 672 36.93 -11.20 -26.67
CA PHE A 672 36.12 -10.18 -25.98
C PHE A 672 36.96 -9.01 -25.46
N MET A 673 38.12 -9.28 -24.88
CA MET A 673 39.02 -8.24 -24.36
C MET A 673 39.62 -7.34 -25.43
N SER A 674 39.57 -7.72 -26.72
CA SER A 674 40.04 -6.83 -27.79
C SER A 674 39.04 -5.70 -28.09
N PHE A 675 37.78 -5.90 -27.77
CA PHE A 675 36.68 -4.94 -28.06
C PHE A 675 36.32 -4.04 -26.89
N TYR A 676 37.04 -4.13 -25.72
CA TYR A 676 36.59 -3.41 -24.51
C TYR A 676 36.50 -1.88 -24.69
N LYS A 677 37.38 -1.26 -25.49
CA LYS A 677 37.33 0.18 -25.76
C LYS A 677 36.06 0.54 -26.53
N THR A 678 35.73 -0.24 -27.56
CA THR A 678 34.52 -0.04 -28.37
C THR A 678 33.24 -0.24 -27.54
N THR A 679 33.19 -1.29 -26.72
CA THR A 679 32.04 -1.57 -25.85
C THR A 679 31.85 -0.48 -24.79
N PHE A 680 32.93 0.03 -24.18
CA PHE A 680 32.86 1.16 -23.25
C PHE A 680 32.37 2.44 -23.94
N THR A 681 32.86 2.72 -25.18
CA THR A 681 32.37 3.88 -25.92
C THR A 681 30.89 3.77 -26.25
N ILE A 682 30.43 2.60 -26.72
CA ILE A 682 29.02 2.35 -27.00
C ILE A 682 28.19 2.50 -25.72
N SER A 683 28.62 1.87 -24.63
CA SER A 683 27.91 1.93 -23.34
C SER A 683 27.84 3.37 -22.78
N ALA A 684 28.94 4.13 -22.94
CA ALA A 684 28.95 5.54 -22.55
C ALA A 684 27.99 6.39 -23.38
N ILE A 685 27.94 6.18 -24.72
CA ILE A 685 26.98 6.88 -25.59
C ILE A 685 25.56 6.52 -25.20
N VAL A 686 25.25 5.24 -24.97
CA VAL A 686 23.91 4.78 -24.56
C VAL A 686 23.55 5.38 -23.20
N ALA A 687 24.46 5.39 -22.24
CA ALA A 687 24.24 6.01 -20.93
C ALA A 687 23.96 7.52 -21.05
N VAL A 688 24.73 8.24 -21.88
CA VAL A 688 24.50 9.68 -22.10
C VAL A 688 23.14 9.93 -22.76
N VAL A 689 22.76 9.15 -23.79
CA VAL A 689 21.45 9.27 -24.45
C VAL A 689 20.33 9.06 -23.46
N PHE A 690 20.42 8.05 -22.58
CA PHE A 690 19.41 7.79 -21.57
C PHE A 690 19.38 8.87 -20.50
N LEU A 691 20.50 9.37 -20.03
CA LEU A 691 20.55 10.50 -19.09
C LEU A 691 19.96 11.79 -19.71
N VAL A 692 20.28 12.05 -20.97
CA VAL A 692 19.67 13.21 -21.69
C VAL A 692 18.16 13.02 -21.81
N SER A 693 17.69 11.81 -22.14
CA SER A 693 16.24 11.52 -22.19
C SER A 693 15.57 11.73 -20.83
N ILE A 694 16.17 11.22 -19.75
CA ILE A 694 15.62 11.28 -18.40
C ILE A 694 15.55 12.72 -17.87
N PHE A 695 16.61 13.53 -18.08
CA PHE A 695 16.68 14.85 -17.46
C PHE A 695 16.23 16.01 -18.36
N PHE A 696 16.33 15.89 -19.69
CA PHE A 696 16.16 17.04 -20.60
C PHE A 696 15.08 16.88 -21.66
N VAL A 697 14.74 15.65 -22.10
CA VAL A 697 13.83 15.46 -23.25
C VAL A 697 12.45 14.98 -22.84
N ARG A 698 12.34 13.86 -22.14
CA ARG A 698 11.06 13.20 -21.83
C ARG A 698 10.78 13.07 -20.33
N GLY A 699 11.81 13.06 -19.51
CA GLY A 699 11.66 12.78 -18.09
C GLY A 699 11.29 11.31 -17.78
N LEU A 700 10.73 11.08 -16.60
CA LEU A 700 10.22 9.79 -16.15
C LEU A 700 8.75 9.94 -15.82
N SER A 701 7.91 9.06 -16.35
CA SER A 701 6.50 8.97 -15.97
C SER A 701 6.40 8.31 -14.60
N LYS A 702 6.11 9.11 -13.58
CA LYS A 702 5.96 8.65 -12.20
C LYS A 702 4.50 8.35 -11.92
N SER A 703 4.22 7.21 -11.28
CA SER A 703 2.89 6.89 -10.77
C SER A 703 2.54 7.76 -9.55
N ILE A 704 1.31 7.65 -9.09
CA ILE A 704 0.85 8.31 -7.86
C ILE A 704 1.65 7.87 -6.63
N ASP A 705 2.30 6.70 -6.64
CA ASP A 705 3.17 6.23 -5.56
C ASP A 705 4.34 7.18 -5.29
N PHE A 706 4.79 7.91 -6.32
CA PHE A 706 5.92 8.86 -6.24
C PHE A 706 5.51 10.32 -6.26
N THR A 707 4.32 10.62 -6.77
CA THR A 707 3.83 12.01 -6.90
C THR A 707 2.78 12.37 -5.87
N GLY A 708 2.14 11.38 -5.28
CA GLY A 708 0.85 11.52 -4.63
C GLY A 708 -0.27 11.70 -5.65
N GLY A 709 -1.49 11.36 -5.31
CA GLY A 709 -2.64 11.50 -6.18
C GLY A 709 -3.66 10.39 -6.03
N ARG A 710 -4.61 10.36 -6.96
CA ARG A 710 -5.66 9.33 -7.08
C ARG A 710 -5.58 8.68 -8.45
N ASN A 711 -5.75 7.37 -8.51
CA ASN A 711 -5.94 6.58 -9.73
C ASN A 711 -7.33 5.98 -9.73
N TYR A 712 -7.98 6.04 -10.86
CA TYR A 712 -9.25 5.38 -11.13
C TYR A 712 -9.12 4.52 -12.37
N VAL A 713 -9.41 3.24 -12.26
CA VAL A 713 -9.56 2.34 -13.41
C VAL A 713 -11.05 2.27 -13.74
N ILE A 714 -11.40 2.70 -14.95
CA ILE A 714 -12.79 2.93 -15.36
C ILE A 714 -13.08 2.13 -16.61
N THR A 715 -14.17 1.37 -16.60
CA THR A 715 -14.75 0.83 -17.82
C THR A 715 -15.67 1.88 -18.44
N LEU A 716 -15.60 2.07 -19.73
CA LEU A 716 -16.40 3.03 -20.49
C LEU A 716 -17.50 2.28 -21.27
N ASN A 717 -18.55 3.02 -21.63
CA ASN A 717 -19.67 2.45 -22.40
C ASN A 717 -19.32 2.16 -23.87
N LYS A 718 -18.20 2.71 -24.38
CA LYS A 718 -17.74 2.56 -25.76
C LYS A 718 -16.22 2.67 -25.86
N LYS A 719 -15.67 2.23 -26.99
CA LYS A 719 -14.25 2.47 -27.32
C LYS A 719 -14.01 3.96 -27.53
N VAL A 720 -12.95 4.49 -26.94
CA VAL A 720 -12.65 5.92 -26.97
C VAL A 720 -11.19 6.19 -27.32
N HIS A 721 -10.93 7.37 -27.88
CA HIS A 721 -9.57 7.90 -27.98
C HIS A 721 -9.20 8.57 -26.64
N VAL A 722 -8.10 8.13 -26.04
CA VAL A 722 -7.60 8.63 -24.74
C VAL A 722 -7.51 10.16 -24.69
N GLU A 723 -7.14 10.79 -25.81
CA GLU A 723 -6.97 12.23 -25.90
C GLU A 723 -8.28 13.01 -25.75
N ASP A 724 -9.40 12.45 -26.19
CA ASP A 724 -10.72 13.08 -26.05
C ASP A 724 -11.17 13.06 -24.58
N VAL A 725 -10.92 11.93 -23.89
CA VAL A 725 -11.18 11.81 -22.44
C VAL A 725 -10.28 12.77 -21.67
N ARG A 726 -8.98 12.84 -22.00
CA ARG A 726 -8.02 13.74 -21.34
C ARG A 726 -8.44 15.20 -21.42
N LYS A 727 -8.88 15.67 -22.58
CA LYS A 727 -9.38 17.05 -22.76
C LYS A 727 -10.55 17.37 -21.85
N VAL A 728 -11.50 16.46 -21.73
CA VAL A 728 -12.69 16.64 -20.88
C VAL A 728 -12.30 16.67 -19.39
N LEU A 729 -11.41 15.80 -18.97
CA LEU A 729 -10.98 15.70 -17.57
C LEU A 729 -10.06 16.85 -17.13
N ASN A 730 -9.14 17.30 -17.98
CA ASN A 730 -8.28 18.47 -17.69
C ASN A 730 -9.09 19.75 -17.44
N ASN A 731 -10.23 19.90 -18.12
CA ASN A 731 -11.12 21.04 -17.91
C ASN A 731 -11.98 20.90 -16.64
N ALA A 732 -12.17 19.68 -16.13
CA ALA A 732 -13.02 19.40 -14.98
C ALA A 732 -12.23 19.43 -13.65
N PHE A 733 -10.99 18.94 -13.65
CA PHE A 733 -10.16 18.88 -12.47
C PHE A 733 -9.36 20.18 -12.28
N VAL A 734 -9.99 21.15 -11.60
CA VAL A 734 -9.34 22.41 -11.19
C VAL A 734 -9.27 22.44 -9.67
N ASN A 735 -8.07 22.51 -9.10
CA ASN A 735 -7.87 22.50 -7.66
C ASN A 735 -8.63 23.65 -6.98
N THR A 736 -9.33 23.34 -5.90
CA THR A 736 -10.11 24.29 -5.11
C THR A 736 -9.47 24.61 -3.77
N THR A 737 -8.49 23.80 -3.35
CA THR A 737 -7.82 23.88 -2.04
C THR A 737 -6.28 23.90 -2.19
N GLY A 738 -5.57 24.34 -1.15
CA GLY A 738 -4.11 24.32 -1.09
C GLY A 738 -3.42 25.43 -1.88
N GLU A 739 -2.10 25.33 -2.02
CA GLU A 739 -1.25 26.30 -2.75
C GLU A 739 -1.55 26.36 -4.25
N ASN A 740 -2.18 25.31 -4.79
CA ASN A 740 -2.53 25.17 -6.19
C ASN A 740 -3.99 25.50 -6.51
N ALA A 741 -4.73 26.13 -5.58
CA ALA A 741 -6.11 26.53 -5.81
C ALA A 741 -6.24 27.41 -7.06
N GLY A 742 -7.23 27.12 -7.91
CA GLY A 742 -7.47 27.80 -9.18
C GLY A 742 -6.60 27.32 -10.36
N LYS A 743 -5.64 26.41 -10.16
CA LYS A 743 -4.84 25.80 -11.23
C LYS A 743 -5.42 24.45 -11.65
N PRO A 744 -5.32 24.08 -12.94
CA PRO A 744 -5.68 22.72 -13.36
C PRO A 744 -4.85 21.66 -12.63
N ALA A 745 -5.49 20.59 -12.18
CA ALA A 745 -4.80 19.45 -11.63
C ALA A 745 -4.07 18.68 -12.76
N THR A 746 -2.90 18.13 -12.43
CA THR A 746 -2.20 17.23 -13.35
C THR A 746 -3.03 15.96 -13.50
N THR A 747 -3.53 15.72 -14.72
CA THR A 747 -4.36 14.56 -15.03
C THR A 747 -3.74 13.77 -16.18
N THR A 748 -3.51 12.49 -15.96
CA THR A 748 -3.00 11.54 -16.96
C THR A 748 -4.08 10.51 -17.25
N VAL A 749 -4.30 10.23 -18.55
CA VAL A 749 -5.24 9.20 -19.00
C VAL A 749 -4.50 8.19 -19.86
N ILE A 750 -4.63 6.92 -19.57
CA ILE A 750 -3.96 5.81 -20.26
C ILE A 750 -5.01 4.74 -20.58
N ALA A 751 -5.00 4.22 -21.81
CA ALA A 751 -5.82 3.06 -22.14
C ALA A 751 -5.25 1.80 -21.52
N LEU A 752 -6.11 0.92 -21.02
CA LEU A 752 -5.78 -0.39 -20.49
C LEU A 752 -6.42 -1.49 -21.35
N GLY A 753 -5.64 -2.55 -21.58
CA GLY A 753 -6.10 -3.68 -22.39
C GLY A 753 -6.20 -3.35 -23.90
N THR A 754 -6.58 -4.36 -24.66
CA THR A 754 -6.67 -4.27 -26.14
C THR A 754 -8.08 -3.88 -26.64
N GLU A 755 -9.06 -3.92 -25.75
CA GLU A 755 -10.46 -3.64 -26.10
C GLU A 755 -10.77 -2.17 -26.30
N GLY A 756 -9.98 -1.26 -25.70
CA GLY A 756 -10.09 0.20 -25.84
C GLY A 756 -11.30 0.82 -25.12
N ASN A 757 -11.95 0.06 -24.23
CA ASN A 757 -13.07 0.50 -23.39
C ASN A 757 -12.70 0.68 -21.91
N THR A 758 -11.46 0.38 -21.53
CA THR A 758 -10.97 0.55 -20.17
C THR A 758 -9.85 1.58 -20.14
N ILE A 759 -9.93 2.51 -19.22
CA ILE A 759 -8.93 3.57 -19.05
C ILE A 759 -8.47 3.65 -17.59
N ARG A 760 -7.24 4.11 -17.39
CA ARG A 760 -6.76 4.59 -16.09
C ARG A 760 -6.68 6.10 -16.11
N VAL A 761 -7.28 6.72 -15.12
CA VAL A 761 -7.23 8.17 -14.89
C VAL A 761 -6.43 8.43 -13.63
N SER A 762 -5.30 9.09 -13.73
CA SER A 762 -4.46 9.50 -12.59
C SER A 762 -4.55 11.00 -12.42
N THR A 763 -4.84 11.51 -11.22
CA THR A 763 -4.97 12.95 -10.97
C THR A 763 -4.47 13.31 -9.57
N ASN A 764 -3.88 14.50 -9.41
CA ASN A 764 -3.51 15.09 -8.12
C ASN A 764 -4.53 16.12 -7.61
N TYR A 765 -5.76 16.05 -8.13
CA TYR A 765 -6.85 16.95 -7.75
C TYR A 765 -7.05 16.98 -6.22
N ASN A 766 -6.94 18.18 -5.63
CA ASN A 766 -7.12 18.47 -4.20
C ASN A 766 -6.45 17.44 -3.24
N ILE A 767 -5.31 16.88 -3.62
CA ILE A 767 -4.66 15.80 -2.85
C ILE A 767 -4.09 16.29 -1.51
N GLU A 768 -3.87 17.60 -1.36
CA GLU A 768 -3.39 18.23 -0.13
C GLU A 768 -4.51 18.39 0.92
N SER A 769 -5.76 18.22 0.52
CA SER A 769 -6.90 18.28 1.45
C SER A 769 -6.94 17.02 2.33
N ASN A 770 -7.07 17.24 3.63
CA ASN A 770 -7.24 16.17 4.62
C ASN A 770 -8.72 15.86 4.91
N ASP A 771 -9.66 16.46 4.16
CA ASP A 771 -11.09 16.21 4.33
C ASP A 771 -11.46 14.86 3.68
N PRO A 772 -12.01 13.91 4.43
CA PRO A 772 -12.50 12.65 3.88
C PRO A 772 -13.58 12.80 2.79
N ALA A 773 -14.38 13.87 2.85
CA ALA A 773 -15.40 14.15 1.83
C ALA A 773 -14.83 14.53 0.46
N GLU A 774 -13.54 14.89 0.39
CA GLU A 774 -12.87 15.27 -0.86
C GLU A 774 -12.70 14.09 -1.82
N ASP A 775 -12.63 12.87 -1.32
CA ASP A 775 -12.54 11.67 -2.16
C ASP A 775 -13.85 11.43 -2.91
N ASP A 776 -14.98 11.52 -2.21
CA ASP A 776 -16.32 11.46 -2.81
C ASP A 776 -16.58 12.60 -3.80
N HIS A 777 -16.07 13.79 -3.47
CA HIS A 777 -16.15 14.94 -4.36
C HIS A 777 -15.36 14.72 -5.66
N ALA A 778 -14.13 14.20 -5.57
CA ALA A 778 -13.30 13.90 -6.74
C ALA A 778 -13.98 12.87 -7.66
N GLU A 779 -14.59 11.82 -7.10
CA GLU A 779 -15.34 10.81 -7.87
C GLU A 779 -16.60 11.40 -8.53
N THR A 780 -17.26 12.32 -7.84
CA THR A 780 -18.43 13.03 -8.38
C THR A 780 -18.03 13.95 -9.55
N VAL A 781 -16.91 14.67 -9.43
CA VAL A 781 -16.36 15.49 -10.51
C VAL A 781 -16.00 14.63 -11.72
N LEU A 782 -15.35 13.48 -11.47
CA LEU A 782 -14.98 12.50 -12.49
C LEU A 782 -16.21 11.98 -13.25
N TYR A 783 -17.23 11.52 -12.50
CA TYR A 783 -18.49 11.07 -13.09
C TYR A 783 -19.16 12.12 -13.95
N ASN A 784 -19.32 13.34 -13.44
CA ASN A 784 -19.96 14.42 -14.15
C ASN A 784 -19.22 14.79 -15.45
N ALA A 785 -17.88 14.79 -15.40
CA ALA A 785 -17.06 15.06 -16.56
C ALA A 785 -17.19 13.97 -17.64
N LEU A 786 -17.12 12.71 -17.26
CA LEU A 786 -17.24 11.57 -18.17
C LEU A 786 -18.66 11.44 -18.74
N LYS A 787 -19.68 11.70 -17.93
CA LYS A 787 -21.09 11.72 -18.38
C LYS A 787 -21.34 12.83 -19.38
N LYS A 788 -20.83 14.04 -19.10
CA LYS A 788 -20.90 15.18 -20.02
C LYS A 788 -20.18 14.91 -21.36
N GLY A 789 -19.06 14.18 -21.30
CA GLY A 789 -18.33 13.73 -22.49
C GLY A 789 -18.99 12.56 -23.24
N GLY A 790 -20.08 11.98 -22.73
CA GLY A 790 -20.76 10.83 -23.34
C GLY A 790 -19.97 9.53 -23.28
N PHE A 791 -19.05 9.39 -22.32
CA PHE A 791 -18.21 8.22 -22.13
C PHE A 791 -18.80 7.24 -21.11
N VAL A 792 -19.72 7.69 -20.27
CA VAL A 792 -20.42 6.93 -19.24
C VAL A 792 -21.92 7.23 -19.36
N SER A 793 -22.75 6.17 -19.26
CA SER A 793 -24.22 6.25 -19.36
C SER A 793 -24.95 5.94 -18.06
N GLN A 794 -24.25 5.74 -16.94
CA GLN A 794 -24.85 5.47 -15.65
C GLN A 794 -25.82 6.58 -15.21
N ALA A 795 -26.90 6.18 -14.52
CA ALA A 795 -27.93 7.11 -14.10
C ALA A 795 -27.49 8.05 -12.97
N ASN A 796 -26.72 7.52 -12.02
CA ASN A 796 -26.24 8.25 -10.83
C ASN A 796 -24.80 7.86 -10.47
N VAL A 797 -24.21 8.64 -9.56
CA VAL A 797 -22.82 8.46 -9.08
C VAL A 797 -22.64 7.13 -8.35
N GLU A 798 -23.65 6.70 -7.57
CA GLU A 798 -23.59 5.46 -6.79
C GLU A 798 -23.38 4.24 -7.69
N LYS A 799 -24.09 4.15 -8.82
CA LYS A 799 -23.90 3.08 -9.80
C LYS A 799 -22.56 3.18 -10.54
N PHE A 800 -22.03 4.38 -10.69
CA PHE A 800 -20.72 4.59 -11.29
C PHE A 800 -19.59 4.15 -10.35
N LYS A 801 -19.79 4.28 -9.05
CA LYS A 801 -18.85 3.83 -8.01
C LYS A 801 -18.86 2.31 -7.79
N ASP A 802 -19.93 1.63 -8.19
CA ASP A 802 -20.10 0.20 -7.96
C ASP A 802 -19.17 -0.62 -8.88
N PRO A 803 -18.15 -1.31 -8.35
CA PRO A 803 -17.17 -2.04 -9.16
C PRO A 803 -17.76 -3.31 -9.80
N ASP A 804 -18.92 -3.76 -9.39
CA ASP A 804 -19.60 -4.95 -9.94
C ASP A 804 -20.42 -4.61 -11.19
N ILE A 805 -20.77 -3.32 -11.40
CA ILE A 805 -21.56 -2.85 -12.56
C ILE A 805 -20.60 -2.41 -13.66
N ARG A 806 -20.52 -3.15 -14.76
CA ARG A 806 -19.69 -2.77 -15.93
C ARG A 806 -20.47 -2.12 -17.07
N GLU A 807 -21.73 -2.50 -17.26
CA GLU A 807 -22.59 -1.93 -18.30
C GLU A 807 -22.87 -0.46 -18.03
N GLY A 808 -22.63 0.40 -18.99
CA GLY A 808 -22.82 1.84 -18.87
C GLY A 808 -21.61 2.60 -18.32
N GLY A 809 -20.56 1.90 -17.93
CA GLY A 809 -19.31 2.46 -17.42
C GLY A 809 -19.30 2.65 -15.90
N SER A 810 -18.23 2.17 -15.23
CA SER A 810 -18.06 2.27 -13.78
C SER A 810 -16.59 2.27 -13.37
N ILE A 811 -16.31 2.68 -12.14
CA ILE A 811 -15.01 2.53 -11.48
C ILE A 811 -14.86 1.08 -11.03
N ILE A 812 -13.90 0.36 -11.62
CA ILE A 812 -13.60 -1.04 -11.26
C ILE A 812 -12.46 -1.17 -10.25
N SER A 813 -11.65 -0.12 -10.12
CA SER A 813 -10.60 -0.02 -9.09
C SER A 813 -10.28 1.44 -8.84
N SER A 814 -10.00 1.76 -7.60
CA SER A 814 -9.50 3.08 -7.20
C SER A 814 -8.31 2.95 -6.27
N SER A 815 -7.38 3.89 -6.36
CA SER A 815 -6.28 4.01 -5.40
C SER A 815 -5.94 5.47 -5.12
N LYS A 816 -5.53 5.74 -3.88
CA LYS A 816 -5.12 7.05 -3.40
C LYS A 816 -3.80 6.91 -2.66
N VAL A 817 -2.89 7.82 -2.90
CA VAL A 817 -1.61 7.93 -2.17
C VAL A 817 -1.43 9.37 -1.73
N GLY A 818 -1.32 9.57 -0.43
CA GLY A 818 -1.07 10.89 0.15
C GLY A 818 0.36 11.39 -0.15
N PRO A 819 0.58 12.71 -0.17
CA PRO A 819 1.88 13.30 -0.51
C PRO A 819 3.02 12.88 0.43
N SER A 820 2.74 12.68 1.73
CA SER A 820 3.73 12.22 2.70
C SER A 820 4.21 10.80 2.39
N VAL A 821 3.27 9.90 2.12
CA VAL A 821 3.57 8.51 1.75
C VAL A 821 4.37 8.44 0.45
N ALA A 822 4.00 9.23 -0.56
CA ALA A 822 4.73 9.29 -1.83
C ALA A 822 6.19 9.71 -1.66
N LYS A 823 6.46 10.68 -0.77
CA LYS A 823 7.85 11.09 -0.43
C LYS A 823 8.60 9.93 0.24
N ASP A 824 7.99 9.25 1.20
CA ASP A 824 8.62 8.14 1.91
C ASP A 824 8.94 6.98 0.97
N ILE A 825 8.03 6.64 0.05
CA ILE A 825 8.26 5.64 -1.00
C ILE A 825 9.44 6.06 -1.89
N THR A 826 9.50 7.33 -2.30
CA THR A 826 10.60 7.86 -3.13
C THR A 826 11.95 7.73 -2.45
N HIS A 827 12.05 8.17 -1.19
CA HIS A 827 13.30 8.08 -0.42
C HIS A 827 13.66 6.61 -0.10
N GLY A 828 12.66 5.79 0.20
CA GLY A 828 12.80 4.35 0.42
C GLY A 828 13.38 3.65 -0.80
N ALA A 829 12.86 3.93 -2.00
CA ALA A 829 13.32 3.36 -3.26
C ALA A 829 14.80 3.68 -3.55
N ILE A 830 15.19 4.95 -3.40
CA ILE A 830 16.58 5.38 -3.62
C ILE A 830 17.51 4.71 -2.62
N ARG A 831 17.13 4.69 -1.33
CA ARG A 831 17.91 4.03 -0.26
C ARG A 831 18.06 2.54 -0.52
N SER A 832 17.01 1.86 -0.96
CA SER A 832 17.04 0.41 -1.22
C SER A 832 18.00 0.04 -2.32
N VAL A 833 17.99 0.77 -3.44
CA VAL A 833 18.92 0.54 -4.56
C VAL A 833 20.35 0.82 -4.12
N ALA A 834 20.59 1.90 -3.40
CA ALA A 834 21.94 2.24 -2.89
C ALA A 834 22.44 1.16 -1.91
N LEU A 835 21.61 0.72 -0.97
CA LEU A 835 21.94 -0.36 -0.02
C LEU A 835 22.24 -1.67 -0.74
N ALA A 836 21.44 -2.04 -1.74
CA ALA A 836 21.67 -3.25 -2.53
C ALA A 836 23.04 -3.23 -3.19
N LEU A 837 23.39 -2.12 -3.85
CA LEU A 837 24.71 -1.97 -4.50
C LEU A 837 25.86 -2.01 -3.49
N ILE A 838 25.71 -1.38 -2.32
CA ILE A 838 26.71 -1.37 -1.25
C ILE A 838 26.91 -2.78 -0.68
N PHE A 839 25.82 -3.47 -0.31
CA PHE A 839 25.92 -4.81 0.28
C PHE A 839 26.49 -5.82 -0.72
N ILE A 840 26.11 -5.73 -2.00
CA ILE A 840 26.70 -6.57 -3.06
C ILE A 840 28.19 -6.25 -3.23
N PHE A 841 28.59 -4.97 -3.25
CA PHE A 841 29.98 -4.58 -3.29
C PHE A 841 30.81 -5.19 -2.15
N ILE A 842 30.30 -5.06 -0.91
CA ILE A 842 30.95 -5.62 0.27
C ILE A 842 31.03 -7.15 0.18
N TYR A 843 29.92 -7.80 -0.20
CA TYR A 843 29.89 -9.26 -0.35
C TYR A 843 30.93 -9.76 -1.35
N ILE A 844 30.97 -9.16 -2.55
CA ILE A 844 31.95 -9.54 -3.59
C ILE A 844 33.39 -9.26 -3.12
N LEU A 845 33.61 -8.14 -2.42
CA LEU A 845 34.93 -7.80 -1.88
C LEU A 845 35.43 -8.85 -0.88
N VAL A 846 34.58 -9.24 0.06
CA VAL A 846 34.88 -10.25 1.09
C VAL A 846 35.07 -11.63 0.44
N ARG A 847 34.19 -11.99 -0.49
CA ARG A 847 34.14 -13.31 -1.11
C ARG A 847 35.31 -13.57 -2.07
N PHE A 848 35.60 -12.60 -2.92
CA PHE A 848 36.67 -12.72 -3.92
C PHE A 848 38.03 -12.15 -3.46
N ARG A 849 38.02 -11.37 -2.37
CA ARG A 849 39.21 -10.69 -1.82
C ARG A 849 39.98 -9.85 -2.84
N ASN A 850 39.27 -9.29 -3.81
CA ASN A 850 39.82 -8.50 -4.88
C ASN A 850 38.92 -7.36 -5.30
N LEU A 851 39.44 -6.12 -5.19
CA LEU A 851 38.73 -4.90 -5.51
C LEU A 851 38.30 -4.83 -6.98
N GLY A 852 39.04 -5.42 -7.90
CA GLY A 852 38.72 -5.39 -9.33
C GLY A 852 37.39 -6.06 -9.65
N PHE A 853 37.09 -7.18 -9.03
CA PHE A 853 35.84 -7.88 -9.22
C PHE A 853 34.65 -7.12 -8.60
N SER A 854 34.84 -6.50 -7.43
CA SER A 854 33.79 -5.70 -6.77
C SER A 854 33.45 -4.45 -7.57
N VAL A 855 34.45 -3.70 -8.01
CA VAL A 855 34.25 -2.51 -8.84
C VAL A 855 33.62 -2.87 -10.19
N GLY A 856 34.14 -3.93 -10.86
CA GLY A 856 33.57 -4.42 -12.11
C GLY A 856 32.10 -4.79 -11.99
N SER A 857 31.72 -5.48 -10.90
CA SER A 857 30.32 -5.83 -10.62
C SER A 857 29.44 -4.60 -10.47
N VAL A 858 29.81 -3.67 -9.59
CA VAL A 858 28.96 -2.52 -9.27
C VAL A 858 28.81 -1.57 -10.45
N VAL A 859 29.89 -1.32 -11.20
CA VAL A 859 29.81 -0.48 -12.42
C VAL A 859 28.86 -1.09 -13.44
N ALA A 860 28.93 -2.41 -13.65
CA ALA A 860 28.04 -3.08 -14.58
C ALA A 860 26.57 -3.08 -14.07
N LEU A 861 26.32 -3.32 -12.77
CA LEU A 861 24.98 -3.26 -12.18
C LEU A 861 24.37 -1.87 -12.26
N ALA A 862 25.15 -0.82 -11.99
CA ALA A 862 24.70 0.56 -12.12
C ALA A 862 24.32 0.90 -13.58
N LEU A 863 25.09 0.40 -14.55
CA LEU A 863 24.79 0.56 -15.97
C LEU A 863 23.52 -0.22 -16.37
N ASP A 864 23.36 -1.46 -15.91
CA ASP A 864 22.16 -2.28 -16.17
C ASP A 864 20.90 -1.56 -15.64
N THR A 865 20.99 -1.03 -14.43
CA THR A 865 19.90 -0.24 -13.80
C THR A 865 19.58 1.01 -14.64
N LEU A 866 20.61 1.76 -15.06
CA LEU A 866 20.45 2.95 -15.89
C LEU A 866 19.81 2.63 -17.24
N ILE A 867 20.18 1.51 -17.85
CA ILE A 867 19.62 1.05 -19.14
C ILE A 867 18.13 0.77 -18.97
N VAL A 868 17.71 0.03 -17.94
CA VAL A 868 16.28 -0.26 -17.71
C VAL A 868 15.50 1.02 -17.50
N ILE A 869 15.97 1.94 -16.64
CA ILE A 869 15.33 3.24 -16.41
C ILE A 869 15.29 4.08 -17.69
N GLY A 870 16.38 4.06 -18.47
CA GLY A 870 16.47 4.79 -19.73
C GLY A 870 15.47 4.32 -20.78
N PHE A 871 15.25 3.00 -20.90
CA PHE A 871 14.21 2.46 -21.78
C PHE A 871 12.80 2.91 -21.36
N TYR A 872 12.51 2.98 -20.07
CA TYR A 872 11.24 3.51 -19.58
C TYR A 872 11.03 4.96 -19.97
N SER A 873 12.09 5.80 -19.90
CA SER A 873 12.04 7.20 -20.35
C SER A 873 11.83 7.33 -21.86
N VAL A 874 12.60 6.58 -22.67
CA VAL A 874 12.58 6.71 -24.14
C VAL A 874 11.32 6.12 -24.75
N CYS A 875 10.87 4.95 -24.27
CA CYS A 875 9.76 4.21 -24.86
C CYS A 875 8.37 4.64 -24.33
N TYR A 876 8.34 5.50 -23.30
CA TYR A 876 7.08 5.99 -22.75
C TYR A 876 6.20 6.66 -23.83
N GLY A 877 4.94 6.22 -23.89
CA GLY A 877 3.96 6.73 -24.87
C GLY A 877 4.09 6.18 -26.29
N TRP A 878 5.10 5.34 -26.60
CA TRP A 878 5.25 4.69 -27.90
C TRP A 878 4.77 3.24 -27.89
N ILE A 879 4.81 2.61 -26.74
CA ILE A 879 4.43 1.21 -26.56
C ILE A 879 3.00 1.17 -26.01
N GLY A 880 2.21 0.18 -26.43
CA GLY A 880 0.78 0.05 -26.13
C GLY A 880 0.44 -0.40 -24.70
N PHE A 881 1.37 -0.31 -23.73
CA PHE A 881 1.13 -0.57 -22.31
C PHE A 881 1.84 0.49 -21.43
N SER A 882 1.44 0.58 -20.17
CA SER A 882 1.97 1.59 -19.24
C SER A 882 3.44 1.31 -18.90
N LEU A 883 4.29 2.32 -19.08
CA LEU A 883 5.67 2.39 -18.61
C LEU A 883 5.81 3.41 -17.47
N GLU A 884 4.84 3.46 -16.57
CA GLU A 884 4.94 4.28 -15.36
C GLU A 884 5.89 3.62 -14.35
N ILE A 885 6.67 4.46 -13.69
CA ILE A 885 7.49 4.04 -12.57
C ILE A 885 6.59 4.00 -11.33
N ASP A 886 6.29 2.79 -10.88
CA ASP A 886 5.52 2.49 -9.69
C ASP A 886 6.37 1.71 -8.65
N GLN A 887 5.79 1.32 -7.55
CA GLN A 887 6.47 0.49 -6.56
C GLN A 887 6.93 -0.85 -7.16
N THR A 888 6.14 -1.47 -8.05
CA THR A 888 6.48 -2.76 -8.66
C THR A 888 7.71 -2.65 -9.55
N PHE A 889 7.91 -1.51 -10.22
CA PHE A 889 9.12 -1.21 -10.98
C PHE A 889 10.37 -1.19 -10.10
N ILE A 890 10.30 -0.64 -8.88
CA ILE A 890 11.43 -0.67 -7.93
C ILE A 890 11.75 -2.11 -7.54
N GLY A 891 10.72 -2.93 -7.33
CA GLY A 891 10.87 -4.37 -7.14
C GLY A 891 11.59 -5.05 -8.31
N ALA A 892 11.23 -4.69 -9.55
CA ALA A 892 11.90 -5.18 -10.75
C ALA A 892 13.39 -4.77 -10.80
N ILE A 893 13.70 -3.50 -10.51
CA ILE A 893 15.11 -3.01 -10.51
C ILE A 893 15.96 -3.78 -9.48
N LEU A 894 15.48 -3.92 -8.24
CA LEU A 894 16.20 -4.67 -7.22
C LEU A 894 16.38 -6.15 -7.61
N THR A 895 15.38 -6.73 -8.24
CA THR A 895 15.43 -8.10 -8.75
C THR A 895 16.42 -8.23 -9.90
N VAL A 896 16.44 -7.27 -10.82
CA VAL A 896 17.44 -7.20 -11.92
C VAL A 896 18.86 -7.12 -11.34
N ILE A 897 19.10 -6.31 -10.33
CA ILE A 897 20.39 -6.21 -9.64
C ILE A 897 20.77 -7.59 -9.06
N GLY A 898 19.84 -8.27 -8.37
CA GLY A 898 20.05 -9.58 -7.77
C GLY A 898 20.28 -10.69 -8.80
N TYR A 899 19.61 -10.63 -9.95
CA TYR A 899 19.79 -11.59 -11.03
C TYR A 899 21.05 -11.32 -11.83
N SER A 900 21.29 -10.07 -12.20
CA SER A 900 22.43 -9.70 -13.04
C SER A 900 23.79 -9.96 -12.37
N ILE A 901 23.85 -9.89 -11.04
CA ILE A 901 25.08 -10.24 -10.31
C ILE A 901 25.42 -11.72 -10.42
N ASN A 902 24.41 -12.61 -10.57
CA ASN A 902 24.62 -14.05 -10.70
C ASN A 902 25.57 -14.40 -11.84
N ASP A 903 25.31 -13.89 -13.05
CA ASP A 903 26.17 -14.14 -14.21
C ASP A 903 27.60 -13.62 -14.00
N LYS A 904 27.73 -12.44 -13.37
CA LYS A 904 29.03 -11.81 -13.06
C LYS A 904 29.84 -12.66 -12.09
N VAL A 905 29.23 -13.16 -11.03
CA VAL A 905 29.88 -14.02 -10.01
C VAL A 905 30.42 -15.28 -10.63
N VAL A 906 29.70 -15.88 -11.56
CA VAL A 906 30.11 -17.12 -12.19
C VAL A 906 31.27 -16.90 -13.15
N VAL A 907 31.24 -15.86 -13.97
CA VAL A 907 32.35 -15.50 -14.84
C VAL A 907 33.59 -15.21 -13.99
N PHE A 908 33.43 -14.48 -12.88
CA PHE A 908 34.55 -14.15 -11.98
C PHE A 908 35.10 -15.37 -11.22
N ASP A 909 34.23 -16.31 -10.83
CA ASP A 909 34.67 -17.56 -10.21
C ASP A 909 35.53 -18.37 -11.20
N ARG A 910 35.13 -18.43 -12.48
CA ARG A 910 35.91 -19.09 -13.53
C ARG A 910 37.23 -18.37 -13.79
N ILE A 911 37.23 -17.04 -13.86
CA ILE A 911 38.49 -16.27 -13.99
C ILE A 911 39.42 -16.56 -12.82
N ARG A 912 38.90 -16.61 -11.59
CA ARG A 912 39.67 -16.92 -10.38
C ARG A 912 40.21 -18.36 -10.40
N GLU A 913 39.41 -19.32 -10.88
CA GLU A 913 39.82 -20.70 -11.07
C GLU A 913 41.00 -20.78 -12.07
N ASN A 914 40.84 -20.16 -13.25
CA ASN A 914 41.90 -20.17 -14.29
C ASN A 914 43.14 -19.39 -13.84
N MET A 915 43.04 -18.33 -13.06
CA MET A 915 44.20 -17.64 -12.47
C MET A 915 45.01 -18.54 -11.53
N LYS A 916 44.38 -19.50 -10.87
CA LYS A 916 45.06 -20.49 -10.02
C LYS A 916 45.67 -21.62 -10.84
N LEU A 917 44.98 -22.10 -11.88
CA LEU A 917 45.41 -23.20 -12.74
C LEU A 917 46.53 -22.78 -13.69
N HIS A 918 46.48 -21.56 -14.21
CA HIS A 918 47.42 -21.02 -15.21
C HIS A 918 48.08 -19.70 -14.74
N PRO A 919 48.89 -19.72 -13.67
CA PRO A 919 49.41 -18.49 -13.05
C PRO A 919 50.40 -17.72 -13.93
N LYS A 920 50.93 -18.36 -15.00
CA LYS A 920 51.87 -17.74 -15.95
C LYS A 920 51.22 -17.22 -17.23
N GLN A 921 49.91 -17.46 -17.43
CA GLN A 921 49.19 -17.03 -18.62
C GLN A 921 48.94 -15.51 -18.57
N ASP A 922 49.02 -14.86 -19.74
CA ASP A 922 48.66 -13.48 -19.88
C ASP A 922 47.17 -13.23 -19.46
N TYR A 923 46.94 -12.18 -18.69
CA TYR A 923 45.59 -11.88 -18.16
C TYR A 923 44.56 -11.63 -19.26
N GLN A 924 44.92 -11.00 -20.39
CA GLN A 924 44.03 -10.78 -21.50
C GLN A 924 43.53 -12.11 -22.09
N THR A 925 44.46 -13.03 -22.33
CA THR A 925 44.14 -14.37 -22.84
C THR A 925 43.34 -15.17 -21.80
N LEU A 926 43.74 -15.12 -20.52
CA LEU A 926 43.04 -15.81 -19.42
C LEU A 926 41.58 -15.36 -19.27
N PHE A 927 41.35 -14.06 -19.35
CA PHE A 927 39.96 -13.52 -19.29
C PHE A 927 39.15 -13.93 -20.51
N ASN A 928 39.71 -13.89 -21.73
CA ASN A 928 39.05 -14.38 -22.94
C ASN A 928 38.69 -15.85 -22.84
N ASP A 929 39.60 -16.70 -22.39
CA ASP A 929 39.37 -18.14 -22.24
C ASP A 929 38.28 -18.40 -21.18
N SER A 930 38.33 -17.71 -20.05
CA SER A 930 37.35 -17.85 -18.98
C SER A 930 35.93 -17.46 -19.42
N ILE A 931 35.80 -16.38 -20.18
CA ILE A 931 34.50 -15.94 -20.72
C ILE A 931 34.00 -16.95 -21.76
N ASN A 932 34.82 -17.39 -22.70
CA ASN A 932 34.44 -18.39 -23.70
C ASN A 932 33.99 -19.70 -23.04
N GLN A 933 34.68 -20.16 -21.99
CA GLN A 933 34.31 -21.36 -21.22
C GLN A 933 32.96 -21.26 -20.53
N THR A 934 32.58 -20.06 -20.07
CA THR A 934 31.32 -19.82 -19.38
C THR A 934 30.17 -19.39 -20.31
N LEU A 935 30.45 -19.06 -21.56
CA LEU A 935 29.52 -18.44 -22.50
C LEU A 935 28.26 -19.30 -22.74
N THR A 936 28.45 -20.61 -23.05
CA THR A 936 27.32 -21.54 -23.29
C THR A 936 26.35 -21.58 -22.10
N ARG A 937 26.92 -21.63 -20.90
CA ARG A 937 26.13 -21.64 -19.66
C ARG A 937 25.39 -20.34 -19.46
N THR A 938 26.10 -19.20 -19.54
CA THR A 938 25.48 -17.85 -19.33
C THR A 938 24.32 -17.61 -20.30
N ILE A 939 24.45 -18.03 -21.56
CA ILE A 939 23.39 -17.93 -22.54
C ILE A 939 22.21 -18.86 -22.19
N ASN A 940 22.49 -20.11 -21.78
CA ASN A 940 21.43 -21.05 -21.42
C ASN A 940 20.63 -20.61 -20.20
N THR A 941 21.29 -20.06 -19.17
CA THR A 941 20.61 -19.55 -17.97
C THR A 941 19.76 -18.33 -18.28
N SER A 942 20.30 -17.38 -19.05
CA SER A 942 19.54 -16.20 -19.47
C SER A 942 18.39 -16.55 -20.38
N PHE A 943 18.57 -17.52 -21.29
CA PHE A 943 17.52 -17.95 -22.22
C PHE A 943 16.37 -18.67 -21.50
N SER A 944 16.68 -19.55 -20.53
CA SER A 944 15.63 -20.20 -19.71
C SER A 944 14.79 -19.20 -18.94
N THR A 945 15.41 -18.18 -18.35
CA THR A 945 14.70 -17.10 -17.63
C THR A 945 13.92 -16.21 -18.59
N LEU A 946 14.47 -15.89 -19.77
CA LEU A 946 13.77 -15.09 -20.79
C LEU A 946 12.53 -15.81 -21.34
N ILE A 947 12.55 -17.14 -21.52
CA ILE A 947 11.34 -17.91 -21.92
C ILE A 947 10.20 -17.66 -20.91
N VAL A 948 10.52 -17.75 -19.63
CA VAL A 948 9.55 -17.54 -18.54
C VAL A 948 9.02 -16.11 -18.54
N LEU A 949 9.94 -15.12 -18.60
CA LEU A 949 9.57 -13.70 -18.59
C LEU A 949 8.77 -13.28 -19.83
N LEU A 950 9.10 -13.80 -21.00
CA LEU A 950 8.34 -13.58 -22.24
C LEU A 950 6.94 -14.17 -22.17
N SER A 951 6.78 -15.33 -21.55
CA SER A 951 5.46 -15.93 -21.33
C SER A 951 4.59 -15.04 -20.44
N ILE A 952 5.15 -14.48 -19.36
CA ILE A 952 4.46 -13.52 -18.49
C ILE A 952 4.16 -12.22 -19.25
N PHE A 953 5.09 -11.71 -20.01
CA PHE A 953 4.94 -10.47 -20.77
C PHE A 953 3.82 -10.53 -21.81
N ILE A 954 3.69 -11.67 -22.51
CA ILE A 954 2.71 -11.87 -23.58
C ILE A 954 1.33 -12.23 -23.00
N LEU A 955 1.29 -13.14 -22.02
CA LEU A 955 0.05 -13.75 -21.53
C LEU A 955 -0.39 -13.20 -20.18
N GLY A 956 0.50 -12.58 -19.43
CA GLY A 956 0.18 -11.94 -18.17
C GLY A 956 -0.65 -10.68 -18.38
N GLY A 957 -1.47 -10.34 -17.39
CA GLY A 957 -2.29 -9.13 -17.41
C GLY A 957 -1.46 -7.85 -17.38
N ASP A 958 -2.12 -6.73 -17.65
CA ASP A 958 -1.47 -5.40 -17.70
C ASP A 958 -0.76 -5.03 -16.40
N SER A 959 -1.22 -5.55 -15.27
CA SER A 959 -0.63 -5.32 -13.94
C SER A 959 0.81 -5.82 -13.79
N ILE A 960 1.18 -6.91 -14.49
CA ILE A 960 2.53 -7.50 -14.39
C ILE A 960 3.36 -7.33 -15.66
N ARG A 961 2.75 -6.79 -16.73
CA ARG A 961 3.42 -6.64 -18.03
C ARG A 961 4.59 -5.66 -17.96
N SER A 962 4.42 -4.52 -17.30
CA SER A 962 5.48 -3.52 -17.08
C SER A 962 6.65 -4.13 -16.28
N PHE A 963 6.35 -4.84 -15.18
CA PHE A 963 7.36 -5.56 -14.40
C PHE A 963 8.12 -6.58 -15.24
N ALA A 964 7.42 -7.41 -16.01
CA ALA A 964 8.04 -8.41 -16.87
C ALA A 964 8.94 -7.76 -17.95
N PHE A 965 8.54 -6.62 -18.51
CA PHE A 965 9.34 -5.86 -19.47
C PHE A 965 10.64 -5.35 -18.84
N ALA A 966 10.60 -4.76 -17.65
CA ALA A 966 11.79 -4.34 -16.91
C ALA A 966 12.74 -5.51 -16.67
N MET A 967 12.19 -6.65 -16.28
CA MET A 967 12.96 -7.87 -16.04
C MET A 967 13.60 -8.43 -17.33
N ILE A 968 12.88 -8.45 -18.45
CA ILE A 968 13.40 -8.87 -19.76
C ILE A 968 14.59 -8.01 -20.15
N LEU A 969 14.46 -6.68 -20.05
CA LEU A 969 15.57 -5.76 -20.33
C LEU A 969 16.73 -6.01 -19.37
N GLY A 970 16.45 -6.18 -18.08
CA GLY A 970 17.46 -6.41 -17.06
C GLY A 970 18.24 -7.72 -17.25
N VAL A 971 17.56 -8.81 -17.57
CA VAL A 971 18.20 -10.12 -17.87
C VAL A 971 19.03 -10.02 -19.15
N PHE A 972 18.48 -9.46 -20.21
CA PHE A 972 19.16 -9.34 -21.50
C PHE A 972 20.42 -8.47 -21.41
N PHE A 973 20.28 -7.24 -20.91
CA PHE A 973 21.43 -6.33 -20.77
C PHE A 973 22.38 -6.75 -19.66
N GLY A 974 21.89 -7.36 -18.56
CA GLY A 974 22.69 -7.93 -17.48
C GLY A 974 23.63 -9.03 -17.95
N THR A 975 23.16 -9.89 -18.84
CA THR A 975 23.99 -10.92 -19.49
C THR A 975 25.07 -10.29 -20.38
N LEU A 976 24.70 -9.31 -21.19
CA LEU A 976 25.70 -8.60 -22.02
C LEU A 976 26.72 -7.85 -21.16
N SER A 977 26.28 -7.18 -20.12
CA SER A 977 27.16 -6.38 -19.25
C SER A 977 28.13 -7.25 -18.45
N SER A 978 27.80 -8.51 -18.13
CA SER A 978 28.70 -9.44 -17.45
C SER A 978 29.94 -9.75 -18.31
N ILE A 979 29.73 -9.88 -19.61
CA ILE A 979 30.76 -10.19 -20.61
C ILE A 979 31.52 -8.93 -21.01
N PHE A 980 30.79 -7.86 -21.40
CA PHE A 980 31.35 -6.71 -22.10
C PHE A 980 31.72 -5.54 -21.20
N ILE A 981 31.26 -5.52 -19.95
CA ILE A 981 31.49 -4.40 -19.00
C ILE A 981 32.18 -4.90 -17.73
N ALA A 982 31.57 -5.84 -16.99
CA ALA A 982 32.09 -6.28 -15.71
C ALA A 982 33.47 -6.89 -15.81
N SER A 983 33.66 -7.82 -16.78
CA SER A 983 34.94 -8.50 -16.99
C SER A 983 36.06 -7.57 -17.48
N PRO A 984 35.83 -6.66 -18.46
CA PRO A 984 36.83 -5.68 -18.85
C PRO A 984 37.19 -4.67 -17.76
N VAL A 985 36.19 -4.19 -16.96
CA VAL A 985 36.50 -3.30 -15.81
C VAL A 985 37.37 -4.02 -14.79
N ALA A 986 37.04 -5.28 -14.47
CA ALA A 986 37.83 -6.09 -13.56
C ALA A 986 39.28 -6.31 -14.10
N TYR A 987 39.43 -6.58 -15.41
CA TYR A 987 40.71 -6.69 -16.09
C TYR A 987 41.54 -5.40 -15.94
N LEU A 988 40.97 -4.23 -16.21
CA LEU A 988 41.71 -2.96 -16.11
C LEU A 988 42.18 -2.64 -14.69
N VAL A 989 41.37 -2.95 -13.67
CA VAL A 989 41.73 -2.73 -12.27
C VAL A 989 42.80 -3.72 -11.80
N LEU A 990 42.74 -4.98 -12.26
CA LEU A 990 43.71 -6.01 -11.92
C LEU A 990 45.05 -5.83 -12.68
N GLY A 991 44.99 -5.52 -13.98
CA GLY A 991 46.17 -5.37 -14.85
C GLY A 991 47.08 -4.23 -14.40
N LYS A 992 46.52 -3.05 -14.08
CA LYS A 992 47.26 -1.90 -13.53
C LYS A 992 47.99 -2.23 -12.22
N LYS A 993 47.43 -3.06 -11.37
CA LYS A 993 48.01 -3.42 -10.08
C LYS A 993 49.22 -4.35 -10.26
N THR A 994 49.19 -5.23 -11.28
CA THR A 994 50.26 -6.18 -11.60
C THR A 994 51.36 -5.46 -12.34
N GLU A 995 51.08 -4.59 -13.28
CA GLU A 995 52.05 -3.78 -14.00
C GLU A 995 52.84 -2.87 -13.05
N ASN A 996 52.20 -2.25 -12.08
CA ASN A 996 52.81 -1.45 -11.03
C ASN A 996 53.72 -2.30 -10.09
N ARG A 997 53.32 -3.54 -9.79
CA ARG A 997 54.15 -4.48 -9.02
C ARG A 997 55.39 -4.90 -9.78
N LEU A 998 55.27 -5.15 -11.09
CA LEU A 998 56.38 -5.51 -11.94
C LEU A 998 57.34 -4.33 -12.15
N LYS A 999 56.84 -3.12 -12.36
CA LYS A 999 57.67 -1.92 -12.40
C LYS A 999 58.40 -1.66 -11.07
N ASN A 1000 57.71 -1.78 -9.94
CA ASN A 1000 58.36 -1.62 -8.64
C ASN A 1000 59.37 -2.74 -8.32
N LYS A 1001 59.27 -3.88 -8.96
CA LYS A 1001 60.26 -4.97 -8.83
C LYS A 1001 61.44 -4.78 -9.74
N SER A 1002 61.22 -4.28 -10.97
CA SER A 1002 62.33 -3.94 -11.91
C SER A 1002 63.08 -2.67 -11.50
N GLU A 1003 62.52 -1.80 -10.70
CA GLU A 1003 63.17 -0.66 -10.10
C GLU A 1003 63.94 -0.99 -8.80
N LYS A 1004 63.70 -2.18 -8.24
CA LYS A 1004 64.42 -2.70 -7.06
C LYS A 1004 65.50 -3.75 -7.38
N GLU A 1005 65.49 -4.29 -8.60
CA GLU A 1005 66.57 -5.11 -9.17
C GLU A 1005 67.50 -4.23 -10.05
#